data_b098838e8d52e193e14599a2325ac93d
#
_entry.id   b098838e8d52e193e14599a2325ac93d
#
_cell.length_a   1.000
_cell.length_b   1.000
_cell.length_c   1.000
_cell.angle_alpha   90.00
_cell.angle_beta   90.00
_cell.angle_gamma   90.00
#
_symmetry.space_group_name_H-M   'P 1'
#
loop_
_entity.id
_entity.type
_entity.pdbx_description
1 polymer ?
#
loop_
_entity_poly.entity_id
_entity_poly.type
_entity_poly.pdbx_seq_one_letter_code
_entity_poly.pdbx_strand_id
1 'polypeptide(L)'
;RNVMLYPAKDLIFFQADIHGNQLVQERIKTLRRVVEGKPVTIVTTYAALMTPQVLWEEKDIIHTERGGSLDESKLASRLVAMGYEKAYQVESPGQFSVRGGIVDIFDLTEENPYRIELWGDEVESIRSFDILSQRSIEKLESITVYPATEFVLSEEQIRKGIARLEKEAAKQEKIFRDAHQPEEAHRIATQVSELKEQLLEFQSKANLEGYIRYFYENTVTMPELLADMAGRSLVFYIDEPARVKEQADAIELEFRESMEQRARKGYVLPGQMNILYSGEQVAATLEKNAVVTLATMETKYGYFRTEKHVDIAARNIAPYNNSFESLVKDLKKYKKSGYRVLLLSGSRTRARRLAEDLRNAEDGGAGLTAVYTEDPMREVQPGEILTYYGHVNKGFEYPWLKFVVLSESDIFGSEKRKKKKKKLYQGQKINDFNDLKIGDYVVHETHGLGIYKGIEKVEVENIVKDYLKIEYRDGGNLYILATGLDVIQKYASADAAKKPKLNKLGGKEWEHTKTKVRSAVSAVAKDLVELYAVRQQSEGYAFGKDTVWQREFEEMFPFEETEDQLSAIADTKADMESHRIMDRLICGDVGYGKTEIAIRAAFKAVQEGKQVVYLVPTTILAQQHYNTFVQRMKDFPVNIALMSRFRTSSEIKKTVKDLEKGMVDIVIGTHRVLSADVKFKDLGLLIIDEEQRFGVAHKEKIKKLKENVDVLTLTATPIPRTLHMSLIGIRDMSVLEEAPNDRLPIQTFVCEYNDELVREAIVREMARGGQVYYVYNRVNNIADIAAQIAKLVPEANVAYAHGQMKEHELERIMFDFINGEIDVLVSTT
;
A
#
# COMPACT_ATOMS: atom_id res chain seq x y z
N ARG A 1 5.51 19.56 13.94
CA ARG A 1 6.08 18.49 14.78
C ARG A 1 7.56 18.35 14.43
N ASN A 2 8.43 18.23 15.45
CA ASN A 2 9.89 18.18 15.24
C ASN A 2 10.43 16.74 15.25
N VAL A 3 9.57 15.75 15.08
CA VAL A 3 9.94 14.33 15.04
C VAL A 3 9.85 13.83 13.60
N MET A 4 10.94 13.25 13.10
CA MET A 4 11.07 12.74 11.74
C MET A 4 11.46 11.27 11.77
N LEU A 5 10.92 10.49 10.85
CA LEU A 5 11.29 9.09 10.66
C LEU A 5 12.39 8.99 9.61
N TYR A 6 13.45 8.23 9.93
CA TYR A 6 14.50 7.88 8.98
C TYR A 6 14.54 6.35 8.83
N PRO A 7 13.75 5.78 7.89
CA PRO A 7 13.59 4.35 7.75
C PRO A 7 14.80 3.67 7.11
N ALA A 8 15.00 2.38 7.41
CA ALA A 8 15.94 1.55 6.70
C ALA A 8 15.46 1.27 5.26
N LYS A 9 16.42 1.14 4.33
CA LYS A 9 16.18 0.64 2.98
C LYS A 9 16.38 -0.87 2.94
N ASP A 10 15.74 -1.52 1.98
CA ASP A 10 15.99 -2.93 1.73
C ASP A 10 17.23 -3.11 0.89
N LEU A 11 18.31 -3.54 1.53
CA LEU A 11 19.63 -3.63 0.92
C LEU A 11 19.81 -4.84 0.01
N ILE A 12 18.92 -5.82 0.09
CA ILE A 12 18.96 -7.02 -0.75
C ILE A 12 18.47 -6.69 -2.15
N PHE A 13 17.52 -5.76 -2.26
CA PHE A 13 16.89 -5.36 -3.52
C PHE A 13 17.46 -4.06 -4.10
N PHE A 14 18.66 -3.66 -3.71
CA PHE A 14 19.25 -2.40 -4.20
C PHE A 14 19.48 -2.35 -5.72
N GLN A 15 19.45 -3.48 -6.43
CA GLN A 15 19.52 -3.54 -7.90
C GLN A 15 18.17 -3.41 -8.59
N ALA A 16 17.07 -3.38 -7.83
CA ALA A 16 15.74 -3.27 -8.38
C ALA A 16 15.28 -1.82 -8.51
N ASP A 17 14.56 -1.50 -9.58
CA ASP A 17 13.89 -0.21 -9.69
C ASP A 17 12.75 -0.14 -8.66
N ILE A 18 12.83 0.83 -7.75
CA ILE A 18 11.85 1.01 -6.69
C ILE A 18 10.73 1.89 -7.20
N HIS A 19 9.57 1.29 -7.47
CA HIS A 19 8.34 2.02 -7.71
C HIS A 19 7.61 2.26 -6.38
N GLY A 20 7.90 3.41 -5.77
CA GLY A 20 7.29 3.84 -4.51
C GLY A 20 8.21 4.80 -3.77
N ASN A 21 8.01 6.09 -3.97
CA ASN A 21 8.91 7.12 -3.45
C ASN A 21 8.79 7.37 -1.94
N GLN A 22 7.87 6.72 -1.22
CA GLN A 22 7.56 7.12 0.16
C GLN A 22 8.75 6.95 1.13
N LEU A 23 9.48 5.82 1.07
CA LEU A 23 10.65 5.63 1.93
C LEU A 23 11.76 6.63 1.60
N VAL A 24 12.01 6.84 0.32
CA VAL A 24 12.98 7.84 -0.14
C VAL A 24 12.52 9.24 0.28
N GLN A 25 11.24 9.53 0.13
CA GLN A 25 10.64 10.81 0.54
C GLN A 25 10.82 11.09 2.05
N GLU A 26 10.56 10.11 2.92
CA GLU A 26 10.76 10.26 4.37
C GLU A 26 12.24 10.49 4.72
N ARG A 27 13.14 9.79 4.07
CA ARG A 27 14.59 10.00 4.25
C ARG A 27 15.03 11.37 3.76
N ILE A 28 14.58 11.79 2.57
CA ILE A 28 14.85 13.12 1.99
C ILE A 28 14.29 14.24 2.89
N LYS A 29 13.05 14.09 3.39
CA LYS A 29 12.46 15.04 4.35
C LYS A 29 13.33 15.20 5.59
N THR A 30 13.86 14.10 6.11
CA THR A 30 14.74 14.14 7.28
C THR A 30 16.06 14.82 6.95
N LEU A 31 16.71 14.47 5.82
CA LEU A 31 17.94 15.11 5.37
C LEU A 31 17.77 16.61 5.14
N ARG A 32 16.70 17.01 4.44
CA ARG A 32 16.34 18.42 4.26
C ARG A 32 16.26 19.16 5.57
N ARG A 33 15.57 18.60 6.58
CA ARG A 33 15.39 19.21 7.89
C ARG A 33 16.73 19.44 8.60
N VAL A 34 17.64 18.48 8.43
CA VAL A 34 19.01 18.55 8.96
C VAL A 34 19.82 19.63 8.24
N VAL A 35 19.78 19.66 6.90
CA VAL A 35 20.48 20.68 6.08
C VAL A 35 19.97 22.09 6.38
N GLU A 36 18.66 22.26 6.61
CA GLU A 36 18.08 23.54 7.03
C GLU A 36 18.53 24.00 8.43
N GLY A 37 19.27 23.16 9.18
CA GLY A 37 19.73 23.48 10.55
C GLY A 37 18.58 23.62 11.58
N LYS A 38 17.40 23.11 11.26
CA LYS A 38 16.23 23.17 12.13
C LYS A 38 16.28 22.07 13.21
N PRO A 39 15.87 22.36 14.45
CA PRO A 39 15.78 21.34 15.49
C PRO A 39 14.93 20.15 15.05
N VAL A 40 15.47 18.94 15.22
CA VAL A 40 14.77 17.71 14.84
C VAL A 40 15.11 16.58 15.80
N THR A 41 14.14 15.72 16.09
CA THR A 41 14.31 14.43 16.72
C THR A 41 14.13 13.36 15.65
N ILE A 42 15.16 12.55 15.39
CA ILE A 42 15.13 11.52 14.36
C ILE A 42 14.88 10.18 15.04
N VAL A 43 13.84 9.48 14.59
CA VAL A 43 13.55 8.09 14.96
C VAL A 43 14.03 7.19 13.82
N THR A 44 14.87 6.23 14.13
CA THR A 44 15.49 5.36 13.10
C THR A 44 15.76 3.96 13.62
N THR A 45 16.16 3.07 12.74
CA THR A 45 16.63 1.73 13.07
C THR A 45 18.14 1.65 12.91
N TYR A 46 18.79 0.72 13.59
CA TYR A 46 20.22 0.54 13.44
C TYR A 46 20.63 0.15 12.02
N ALA A 47 19.81 -0.65 11.34
CA ALA A 47 19.96 -0.97 9.92
C ALA A 47 20.06 0.26 9.01
N ALA A 48 19.27 1.29 9.29
CA ALA A 48 19.32 2.54 8.53
C ALA A 48 20.64 3.29 8.73
N LEU A 49 21.23 3.18 9.92
CA LEU A 49 22.53 3.80 10.24
C LEU A 49 23.71 3.09 9.60
N MET A 50 23.57 1.80 9.25
CA MET A 50 24.60 1.03 8.55
C MET A 50 24.71 1.40 7.06
N THR A 51 23.77 2.15 6.50
CA THR A 51 23.82 2.61 5.11
C THR A 51 24.74 3.81 4.94
N PRO A 52 25.54 3.86 3.86
CA PRO A 52 26.41 5.01 3.59
C PRO A 52 25.60 6.26 3.28
N GLN A 53 26.11 7.41 3.68
CA GLN A 53 25.55 8.72 3.43
C GLN A 53 26.57 9.61 2.70
N VAL A 54 26.02 10.59 1.98
CA VAL A 54 26.79 11.65 1.34
C VAL A 54 26.19 12.99 1.73
N LEU A 55 27.03 13.95 2.08
CA LEU A 55 26.58 15.30 2.38
C LEU A 55 26.21 16.02 1.09
N TRP A 56 25.01 16.62 1.04
CA TRP A 56 24.64 17.54 -0.02
C TRP A 56 25.42 18.84 0.14
N GLU A 57 26.06 19.27 -0.92
CA GLU A 57 26.74 20.56 -0.99
C GLU A 57 25.73 21.64 -1.43
N GLU A 58 26.06 22.91 -1.21
CA GLU A 58 25.19 24.04 -1.62
C GLU A 58 24.90 24.05 -3.13
N LYS A 59 25.85 23.54 -3.94
CA LYS A 59 25.65 23.38 -5.38
C LYS A 59 24.57 22.35 -5.75
N ASP A 60 24.26 21.41 -4.86
CA ASP A 60 23.25 20.36 -5.07
C ASP A 60 21.84 20.84 -4.75
N ILE A 61 21.70 22.06 -4.23
CA ILE A 61 20.42 22.70 -3.86
C ILE A 61 20.20 23.87 -4.81
N ILE A 62 18.98 23.97 -5.35
CA ILE A 62 18.60 25.08 -6.22
C ILE A 62 17.84 26.11 -5.40
N HIS A 63 18.42 27.30 -5.30
CA HIS A 63 17.71 28.46 -4.75
C HIS A 63 17.40 29.43 -5.89
N THR A 64 16.17 29.90 -5.98
CA THR A 64 15.77 30.92 -6.95
C THR A 64 14.77 31.88 -6.34
N GLU A 65 14.90 33.15 -6.78
CA GLU A 65 14.03 34.24 -6.30
C GLU A 65 13.51 35.05 -7.52
N ARG A 66 12.43 35.74 -7.29
CA ARG A 66 11.84 36.62 -8.29
C ARG A 66 12.82 37.74 -8.68
N GLY A 67 12.98 37.99 -9.98
CA GLY A 67 13.96 38.91 -10.53
C GLY A 67 15.39 38.33 -10.63
N GLY A 68 15.59 37.09 -10.18
CA GLY A 68 16.86 36.39 -10.36
C GLY A 68 17.05 35.89 -11.79
N SER A 69 18.30 35.51 -12.12
CA SER A 69 18.64 34.95 -13.45
C SER A 69 18.65 33.42 -13.35
N LEU A 70 17.96 32.73 -14.28
CA LEU A 70 17.82 31.29 -14.33
C LEU A 70 17.85 30.81 -15.79
N ASP A 71 18.91 30.12 -16.17
CA ASP A 71 19.06 29.47 -17.48
C ASP A 71 18.22 28.17 -17.51
N GLU A 72 17.19 28.13 -18.33
CA GLU A 72 16.23 27.02 -18.45
C GLU A 72 16.93 25.69 -18.76
N SER A 73 17.91 25.68 -19.65
CA SER A 73 18.60 24.44 -20.08
C SER A 73 19.51 23.89 -18.99
N LYS A 74 20.21 24.77 -18.27
CA LYS A 74 21.05 24.40 -17.13
C LYS A 74 20.21 23.92 -15.95
N LEU A 75 19.06 24.58 -15.71
CA LEU A 75 18.12 24.17 -14.70
C LEU A 75 17.59 22.75 -14.96
N ALA A 76 17.17 22.45 -16.18
CA ALA A 76 16.69 21.12 -16.55
C ALA A 76 17.76 20.03 -16.33
N SER A 77 19.00 20.29 -16.74
CA SER A 77 20.11 19.35 -16.52
C SER A 77 20.41 19.15 -15.04
N ARG A 78 20.37 20.23 -14.22
CA ARG A 78 20.54 20.13 -12.77
C ARG A 78 19.42 19.33 -12.12
N LEU A 79 18.16 19.55 -12.50
CA LEU A 79 17.02 18.82 -11.94
C LEU A 79 17.13 17.32 -12.24
N VAL A 80 17.57 16.94 -13.46
CA VAL A 80 17.85 15.53 -13.77
C VAL A 80 18.95 14.96 -12.89
N ALA A 81 20.08 15.67 -12.72
CA ALA A 81 21.15 15.25 -11.83
C ALA A 81 20.71 15.13 -10.37
N MET A 82 19.79 16.00 -9.92
CA MET A 82 19.17 15.97 -8.60
C MET A 82 18.12 14.84 -8.45
N GLY A 83 17.90 14.06 -9.50
CA GLY A 83 17.02 12.91 -9.47
C GLY A 83 15.55 13.20 -9.79
N TYR A 84 15.23 14.38 -10.35
CA TYR A 84 13.88 14.66 -10.84
C TYR A 84 13.66 14.02 -12.22
N GLU A 85 12.43 13.53 -12.42
CA GLU A 85 12.01 12.96 -13.69
C GLU A 85 11.36 14.04 -14.58
N LYS A 86 11.79 14.13 -15.85
CA LYS A 86 11.19 15.05 -16.81
C LYS A 86 9.86 14.48 -17.32
N ALA A 87 8.77 15.21 -17.10
CA ALA A 87 7.43 14.86 -17.55
C ALA A 87 6.89 15.94 -18.52
N TYR A 88 5.90 15.60 -19.33
CA TYR A 88 5.18 16.57 -20.14
C TYR A 88 4.39 17.54 -19.26
N GLN A 89 3.77 17.02 -18.22
CA GLN A 89 3.05 17.76 -17.17
C GLN A 89 3.39 17.10 -15.84
N VAL A 90 3.54 17.91 -14.79
CA VAL A 90 3.84 17.42 -13.45
C VAL A 90 2.57 16.85 -12.83
N GLU A 91 2.63 15.58 -12.40
CA GLU A 91 1.50 14.84 -11.81
C GLU A 91 1.84 14.26 -10.42
N SER A 92 3.12 14.09 -10.10
CA SER A 92 3.56 13.50 -8.83
C SER A 92 4.86 14.14 -8.31
N PRO A 93 5.12 14.06 -6.97
CA PRO A 93 6.39 14.53 -6.41
C PRO A 93 7.61 13.88 -7.06
N GLY A 94 8.66 14.67 -7.26
CA GLY A 94 9.89 14.24 -7.92
C GLY A 94 9.86 14.42 -9.45
N GLN A 95 8.84 15.05 -10.01
CA GLN A 95 8.74 15.37 -11.43
C GLN A 95 8.97 16.85 -11.71
N PHE A 96 9.43 17.15 -12.92
CA PHE A 96 9.48 18.53 -13.46
C PHE A 96 9.07 18.57 -14.93
N SER A 97 8.61 19.74 -15.37
CA SER A 97 8.21 20.00 -16.76
C SER A 97 8.78 21.34 -17.22
N VAL A 98 9.21 21.41 -18.47
CA VAL A 98 9.73 22.63 -19.08
C VAL A 98 8.96 22.88 -20.38
N ARG A 99 8.29 24.04 -20.47
CA ARG A 99 7.42 24.39 -21.61
C ARG A 99 7.46 25.87 -21.89
N GLY A 100 8.30 26.27 -22.86
CA GLY A 100 8.27 27.65 -23.42
C GLY A 100 8.39 28.77 -22.38
N GLY A 101 9.41 28.73 -21.53
CA GLY A 101 9.61 29.73 -20.46
C GLY A 101 8.83 29.48 -19.20
N ILE A 102 8.14 28.33 -19.08
CA ILE A 102 7.48 27.89 -17.86
C ILE A 102 8.18 26.63 -17.39
N VAL A 103 8.64 26.65 -16.14
CA VAL A 103 9.22 25.48 -15.48
C VAL A 103 8.34 25.12 -14.29
N ASP A 104 7.76 23.94 -14.34
CA ASP A 104 7.00 23.34 -13.23
C ASP A 104 7.90 22.33 -12.50
N ILE A 105 8.00 22.43 -11.19
CA ILE A 105 8.81 21.52 -10.35
C ILE A 105 7.97 21.04 -9.19
N PHE A 106 7.85 19.73 -9.01
CA PHE A 106 7.24 19.15 -7.83
C PHE A 106 8.32 18.60 -6.90
N ASP A 107 8.73 19.42 -5.94
CA ASP A 107 9.69 18.99 -4.90
C ASP A 107 9.14 17.77 -4.15
N LEU A 108 10.01 16.79 -3.89
CA LEU A 108 9.64 15.51 -3.28
C LEU A 108 9.07 15.68 -1.85
N THR A 109 9.36 16.80 -1.21
CA THR A 109 9.01 17.07 0.19
C THR A 109 7.86 18.07 0.36
N GLU A 110 7.36 18.63 -0.73
CA GLU A 110 6.28 19.63 -0.73
C GLU A 110 4.93 19.01 -1.09
N GLU A 111 3.85 19.63 -0.64
CA GLU A 111 2.48 19.20 -0.94
C GLU A 111 2.01 19.65 -2.33
N ASN A 112 2.50 20.78 -2.81
CA ASN A 112 2.12 21.38 -4.09
C ASN A 112 3.34 21.71 -4.93
N PRO A 113 3.26 21.54 -6.26
CA PRO A 113 4.34 21.92 -7.17
C PRO A 113 4.51 23.42 -7.29
N TYR A 114 5.70 23.82 -7.68
CA TYR A 114 6.08 25.18 -8.02
C TYR A 114 6.01 25.42 -9.51
N ARG A 115 5.54 26.60 -9.92
CA ARG A 115 5.60 27.11 -11.29
C ARG A 115 6.44 28.36 -11.32
N ILE A 116 7.51 28.33 -12.12
CA ILE A 116 8.42 29.43 -12.38
C ILE A 116 8.15 29.93 -13.81
N GLU A 117 7.84 31.19 -13.97
CA GLU A 117 7.69 31.83 -15.26
C GLU A 117 8.95 32.64 -15.57
N LEU A 118 9.54 32.38 -16.73
CA LEU A 118 10.78 33.04 -17.17
C LEU A 118 10.49 33.99 -18.33
N TRP A 119 11.09 35.18 -18.28
CA TRP A 119 11.18 36.06 -19.42
C TRP A 119 12.64 36.11 -19.90
N GLY A 120 12.97 35.33 -20.95
CA GLY A 120 14.35 35.00 -21.25
C GLY A 120 14.98 34.21 -20.09
N ASP A 121 16.04 34.74 -19.51
CA ASP A 121 16.71 34.14 -18.35
C ASP A 121 16.30 34.79 -17.02
N GLU A 122 15.36 35.74 -17.00
CA GLU A 122 14.90 36.40 -15.80
C GLU A 122 13.63 35.73 -15.23
N VAL A 123 13.58 35.51 -13.92
CA VAL A 123 12.43 34.92 -13.20
C VAL A 123 11.37 36.03 -13.00
N GLU A 124 10.31 35.97 -13.80
CA GLU A 124 9.21 36.95 -13.74
C GLU A 124 8.28 36.67 -12.55
N SER A 125 7.90 35.41 -12.34
CA SER A 125 7.02 35.02 -11.26
C SER A 125 7.31 33.62 -10.75
N ILE A 126 7.05 33.40 -9.45
CA ILE A 126 7.07 32.09 -8.80
C ILE A 126 5.74 31.90 -8.07
N ARG A 127 5.13 30.72 -8.23
CA ARG A 127 3.87 30.38 -7.56
C ARG A 127 3.75 28.89 -7.28
N SER A 128 3.05 28.53 -6.22
CA SER A 128 2.55 27.18 -6.05
C SER A 128 1.22 27.00 -6.78
N PHE A 129 0.93 25.79 -7.24
CA PHE A 129 -0.32 25.50 -7.96
C PHE A 129 -0.87 24.13 -7.62
N ASP A 130 -2.17 23.97 -7.76
CA ASP A 130 -2.87 22.71 -7.60
C ASP A 130 -2.74 21.85 -8.85
N ILE A 131 -2.27 20.63 -8.70
CA ILE A 131 -1.97 19.69 -9.80
C ILE A 131 -3.18 19.44 -10.68
N LEU A 132 -4.35 19.39 -10.11
CA LEU A 132 -5.57 18.91 -10.72
C LEU A 132 -6.29 19.99 -11.47
N SER A 133 -6.44 21.17 -10.85
CA SER A 133 -7.08 22.33 -11.45
C SER A 133 -6.09 23.19 -12.24
N GLN A 134 -4.78 22.97 -12.09
CA GLN A 134 -3.70 23.80 -12.67
C GLN A 134 -3.78 25.28 -12.24
N ARG A 135 -4.54 25.59 -11.21
CA ARG A 135 -4.71 26.96 -10.70
C ARG A 135 -3.66 27.30 -9.67
N SER A 136 -3.19 28.54 -9.72
CA SER A 136 -2.27 29.08 -8.70
C SER A 136 -2.95 29.10 -7.33
N ILE A 137 -2.21 28.63 -6.31
CA ILE A 137 -2.62 28.66 -4.91
C ILE A 137 -2.03 29.92 -4.27
N GLU A 138 -0.70 30.09 -4.33
CA GLU A 138 0.02 31.15 -3.68
C GLU A 138 1.14 31.72 -4.56
N LYS A 139 1.41 33.01 -4.47
CA LYS A 139 2.59 33.67 -5.07
C LYS A 139 3.73 33.66 -4.07
N LEU A 140 4.91 33.29 -4.53
CA LEU A 140 6.11 33.16 -3.73
C LEU A 140 7.18 34.12 -4.22
N GLU A 141 7.97 34.67 -3.31
CA GLU A 141 9.11 35.55 -3.66
C GLU A 141 10.37 34.73 -3.95
N SER A 142 10.52 33.59 -3.30
CA SER A 142 11.65 32.68 -3.53
C SER A 142 11.24 31.23 -3.23
N ILE A 143 11.95 30.29 -3.82
CA ILE A 143 11.85 28.87 -3.52
C ILE A 143 13.23 28.23 -3.40
N THR A 144 13.29 27.14 -2.64
CA THR A 144 14.45 26.27 -2.54
C THR A 144 14.03 24.86 -2.91
N VAL A 145 14.70 24.27 -3.92
CA VAL A 145 14.42 22.92 -4.41
C VAL A 145 15.55 22.02 -3.95
N TYR A 146 15.20 20.98 -3.23
CA TYR A 146 16.14 19.98 -2.70
C TYR A 146 16.24 18.77 -3.63
N PRO A 147 17.33 18.00 -3.57
CA PRO A 147 17.46 16.78 -4.36
C PRO A 147 16.32 15.79 -4.09
N ALA A 148 15.83 15.15 -5.13
CA ALA A 148 14.87 14.04 -5.06
C ALA A 148 15.58 12.69 -4.86
N THR A 149 16.89 12.69 -4.65
CA THR A 149 17.73 11.53 -4.38
C THR A 149 18.73 11.83 -3.26
N GLU A 150 19.16 10.78 -2.54
CA GLU A 150 20.21 10.94 -1.52
C GLU A 150 21.60 11.18 -2.11
N PHE A 151 21.81 10.78 -3.38
CA PHE A 151 23.11 10.83 -4.05
C PHE A 151 23.03 11.66 -5.33
N VAL A 152 23.70 12.81 -5.33
CA VAL A 152 23.79 13.71 -6.49
C VAL A 152 25.17 13.57 -7.10
N LEU A 153 25.27 13.13 -8.35
CA LEU A 153 26.53 12.92 -9.05
C LEU A 153 26.83 14.06 -10.04
N SER A 154 28.04 14.59 -9.99
CA SER A 154 28.57 15.45 -11.02
C SER A 154 29.04 14.63 -12.24
N GLU A 155 29.11 15.25 -13.42
CA GLU A 155 29.62 14.60 -14.63
C GLU A 155 31.03 14.01 -14.45
N GLU A 156 31.86 14.69 -13.68
CA GLU A 156 33.22 14.21 -13.38
C GLU A 156 33.19 12.94 -12.53
N GLN A 157 32.34 12.89 -11.51
CA GLN A 157 32.12 11.70 -10.68
C GLN A 157 31.58 10.54 -11.51
N ILE A 158 30.64 10.81 -12.41
CA ILE A 158 30.09 9.79 -13.32
C ILE A 158 31.22 9.21 -14.20
N ARG A 159 32.01 10.03 -14.85
CA ARG A 159 33.13 9.56 -15.69
C ARG A 159 34.15 8.74 -14.91
N LYS A 160 34.59 9.23 -13.73
CA LYS A 160 35.54 8.52 -12.87
C LYS A 160 34.95 7.20 -12.35
N GLY A 161 33.66 7.21 -11.94
CA GLY A 161 32.98 6.03 -11.45
C GLY A 161 32.85 4.95 -12.52
N ILE A 162 32.44 5.32 -13.74
CA ILE A 162 32.37 4.41 -14.88
C ILE A 162 33.73 3.79 -15.17
N ALA A 163 34.80 4.58 -15.20
CA ALA A 163 36.17 4.06 -15.42
C ALA A 163 36.59 3.05 -14.36
N ARG A 164 36.22 3.25 -13.08
CA ARG A 164 36.46 2.29 -12.00
C ARG A 164 35.66 1.01 -12.18
N LEU A 165 34.38 1.14 -12.53
CA LEU A 165 33.49 0.01 -12.81
C LEU A 165 34.01 -0.83 -13.97
N GLU A 166 34.34 -0.24 -15.12
CA GLU A 166 34.85 -0.93 -16.29
C GLU A 166 36.15 -1.68 -15.98
N LYS A 167 37.06 -1.05 -15.22
CA LYS A 167 38.33 -1.68 -14.82
C LYS A 167 38.11 -2.92 -13.94
N GLU A 168 37.16 -2.84 -13.00
CA GLU A 168 36.87 -3.97 -12.11
C GLU A 168 36.07 -5.05 -12.84
N ALA A 169 35.14 -4.68 -13.67
CA ALA A 169 34.36 -5.61 -14.52
C ALA A 169 35.31 -6.39 -15.45
N ALA A 170 36.24 -5.74 -16.14
CA ALA A 170 37.17 -6.41 -17.02
C ALA A 170 38.08 -7.41 -16.26
N LYS A 171 38.45 -7.06 -15.01
CA LYS A 171 39.22 -7.97 -14.15
C LYS A 171 38.39 -9.19 -13.78
N GLN A 172 37.12 -8.96 -13.39
CA GLN A 172 36.24 -10.03 -12.94
C GLN A 172 35.79 -10.91 -14.11
N GLU A 173 35.50 -10.33 -15.27
CA GLU A 173 35.26 -11.03 -16.52
C GLU A 173 36.36 -12.01 -16.88
N LYS A 174 37.63 -11.57 -16.75
CA LYS A 174 38.79 -12.42 -16.97
C LYS A 174 38.85 -13.60 -16.00
N ILE A 175 38.57 -13.36 -14.71
CA ILE A 175 38.54 -14.40 -13.67
C ILE A 175 37.52 -15.46 -14.02
N PHE A 176 36.29 -15.07 -14.43
CA PHE A 176 35.22 -16.00 -14.83
C PHE A 176 35.59 -16.78 -16.10
N ARG A 177 36.17 -16.12 -17.09
CA ARG A 177 36.62 -16.81 -18.31
C ARG A 177 37.71 -17.85 -18.01
N ASP A 178 38.66 -17.51 -17.14
CA ASP A 178 39.74 -18.42 -16.73
C ASP A 178 39.18 -19.61 -15.90
N ALA A 179 38.07 -19.38 -15.19
CA ALA A 179 37.31 -20.39 -14.45
C ALA A 179 36.32 -21.20 -15.31
N HIS A 180 36.27 -21.01 -16.63
CA HIS A 180 35.36 -21.66 -17.56
C HIS A 180 33.88 -21.36 -17.28
N GLN A 181 33.58 -20.12 -16.84
CA GLN A 181 32.25 -19.60 -16.54
C GLN A 181 31.87 -18.44 -17.49
N PRO A 182 31.59 -18.75 -18.78
CA PRO A 182 31.34 -17.70 -19.79
C PRO A 182 30.03 -16.94 -19.60
N GLU A 183 29.02 -17.56 -18.99
CA GLU A 183 27.72 -16.92 -18.72
C GLU A 183 27.86 -15.82 -17.67
N GLU A 184 28.59 -16.10 -16.58
CA GLU A 184 28.86 -15.16 -15.52
C GLU A 184 29.71 -13.98 -16.01
N ALA A 185 30.72 -14.29 -16.85
CA ALA A 185 31.57 -13.28 -17.50
C ALA A 185 30.72 -12.33 -18.39
N HIS A 186 29.83 -12.89 -19.20
CA HIS A 186 28.93 -12.13 -20.08
C HIS A 186 27.97 -11.26 -19.26
N ARG A 187 27.40 -11.80 -18.19
CA ARG A 187 26.44 -11.10 -17.31
C ARG A 187 27.05 -9.83 -16.70
N ILE A 188 28.24 -9.93 -16.13
CA ILE A 188 28.95 -8.75 -15.57
C ILE A 188 29.24 -7.71 -16.64
N ALA A 189 29.70 -8.12 -17.81
CA ALA A 189 30.02 -7.20 -18.90
C ALA A 189 28.75 -6.46 -19.38
N THR A 190 27.63 -7.18 -19.53
CA THR A 190 26.34 -6.61 -19.94
C THR A 190 25.82 -5.61 -18.90
N GLN A 191 25.78 -5.97 -17.61
CA GLN A 191 25.30 -5.08 -16.54
C GLN A 191 26.08 -3.76 -16.48
N VAL A 192 27.43 -3.81 -16.59
CA VAL A 192 28.24 -2.60 -16.56
C VAL A 192 28.04 -1.77 -17.82
N SER A 193 27.85 -2.41 -18.99
CA SER A 193 27.54 -1.70 -20.23
C SER A 193 26.19 -0.99 -20.18
N GLU A 194 25.16 -1.66 -19.68
CA GLU A 194 23.82 -1.09 -19.50
C GLU A 194 23.82 0.08 -18.49
N LEU A 195 24.50 -0.08 -17.35
CA LEU A 195 24.64 1.00 -16.37
C LEU A 195 25.35 2.21 -16.97
N LYS A 196 26.41 1.98 -17.76
CA LYS A 196 27.13 3.04 -18.45
C LYS A 196 26.23 3.79 -19.44
N GLU A 197 25.46 3.06 -20.25
CA GLU A 197 24.50 3.63 -21.21
C GLU A 197 23.44 4.46 -20.48
N GLN A 198 22.85 3.92 -19.41
CA GLN A 198 21.88 4.63 -18.58
C GLN A 198 22.42 5.95 -18.01
N LEU A 199 23.66 5.95 -17.50
CA LEU A 199 24.27 7.13 -16.90
C LEU A 199 24.72 8.17 -17.92
N LEU A 200 25.19 7.76 -19.11
CA LEU A 200 25.75 8.67 -20.12
C LEU A 200 24.70 9.16 -21.13
N GLU A 201 23.78 8.29 -21.56
CA GLU A 201 22.82 8.62 -22.62
C GLU A 201 21.49 9.10 -22.08
N PHE A 202 20.97 8.45 -21.05
CA PHE A 202 19.62 8.76 -20.54
C PHE A 202 19.63 9.68 -19.32
N GLN A 203 20.83 9.93 -18.71
CA GLN A 203 20.93 10.62 -17.41
C GLN A 203 19.89 10.08 -16.41
N SER A 204 19.52 8.82 -16.60
CA SER A 204 18.45 8.15 -15.86
C SER A 204 18.94 7.81 -14.46
N LYS A 205 18.01 7.69 -13.53
CA LYS A 205 18.24 7.17 -12.19
C LYS A 205 18.59 5.68 -12.25
N ALA A 206 19.83 5.37 -12.65
CA ALA A 206 20.37 4.06 -12.35
C ALA A 206 20.32 3.89 -10.82
N ASN A 207 20.04 2.70 -10.35
CA ASN A 207 20.05 2.39 -8.92
C ASN A 207 21.49 2.48 -8.39
N LEU A 208 21.92 3.70 -8.08
CA LEU A 208 23.29 4.05 -7.74
C LEU A 208 23.71 3.54 -6.36
N GLU A 209 22.76 3.16 -5.53
CA GLU A 209 23.04 2.75 -4.15
C GLU A 209 23.97 1.56 -4.09
N GLY A 210 23.77 0.57 -4.96
CA GLY A 210 24.64 -0.59 -5.08
C GLY A 210 26.03 -0.29 -5.60
N TYR A 211 26.23 0.86 -6.22
CA TYR A 211 27.49 1.25 -6.85
C TYR A 211 28.16 2.46 -6.20
N ILE A 212 27.65 2.93 -5.07
CA ILE A 212 28.03 4.20 -4.44
C ILE A 212 29.54 4.33 -4.26
N ARG A 213 30.24 3.26 -3.89
CA ARG A 213 31.69 3.27 -3.67
C ARG A 213 32.52 3.47 -4.94
N TYR A 214 31.94 3.29 -6.12
CA TYR A 214 32.64 3.59 -7.37
C TYR A 214 32.59 5.08 -7.69
N PHE A 215 31.53 5.77 -7.29
CA PHE A 215 31.27 7.17 -7.63
C PHE A 215 31.78 8.12 -6.55
N TYR A 216 31.66 7.74 -5.26
CA TYR A 216 32.14 8.55 -4.14
C TYR A 216 33.41 7.94 -3.51
N GLU A 217 34.41 8.79 -3.31
CA GLU A 217 35.66 8.36 -2.66
C GLU A 217 35.49 8.20 -1.15
N ASN A 218 34.67 9.09 -0.56
CA ASN A 218 34.37 9.10 0.85
C ASN A 218 32.87 9.10 1.05
N THR A 219 32.39 8.19 1.85
CA THR A 219 31.01 8.17 2.39
C THR A 219 31.11 8.25 3.91
N VAL A 220 30.09 8.74 4.56
CA VAL A 220 30.01 8.87 6.02
C VAL A 220 28.83 8.08 6.56
N THR A 221 28.83 7.81 7.86
CA THR A 221 27.64 7.29 8.53
C THR A 221 26.65 8.43 8.83
N MET A 222 25.36 8.12 9.01
CA MET A 222 24.37 9.13 9.37
C MET A 222 24.74 9.87 10.68
N PRO A 223 25.24 9.23 11.75
CA PRO A 223 25.70 9.94 12.94
C PRO A 223 26.84 10.93 12.67
N GLU A 224 27.79 10.61 11.77
CA GLU A 224 28.84 11.55 11.38
C GLU A 224 28.28 12.74 10.62
N LEU A 225 27.41 12.50 9.65
CA LEU A 225 26.71 13.54 8.90
C LEU A 225 25.98 14.51 9.85
N LEU A 226 25.24 13.96 10.82
CA LEU A 226 24.53 14.77 11.82
C LEU A 226 25.48 15.58 12.69
N ALA A 227 26.62 15.00 13.11
CA ALA A 227 27.60 15.68 13.94
C ALA A 227 28.25 16.84 13.19
N ASP A 228 28.63 16.64 11.92
CA ASP A 228 29.24 17.65 11.06
C ASP A 228 28.30 18.84 10.83
N MET A 229 27.02 18.56 10.62
CA MET A 229 26.01 19.60 10.34
C MET A 229 25.51 20.32 11.59
N ALA A 230 25.38 19.63 12.71
CA ALA A 230 24.81 20.21 13.91
C ALA A 230 25.72 21.20 14.62
N GLY A 231 27.03 21.08 14.46
CA GLY A 231 28.02 21.88 15.19
C GLY A 231 27.82 21.88 16.72
N ARG A 232 27.08 20.89 17.25
CA ARG A 232 26.65 20.76 18.64
C ARG A 232 26.75 19.30 19.07
N SER A 233 26.80 19.09 20.37
CA SER A 233 26.72 17.75 20.95
C SER A 233 25.37 17.12 20.66
N LEU A 234 25.39 15.96 20.00
CA LEU A 234 24.22 15.13 19.76
C LEU A 234 24.02 14.17 20.93
N VAL A 235 22.77 13.79 21.18
CA VAL A 235 22.41 12.72 22.12
C VAL A 235 21.71 11.63 21.37
N PHE A 236 22.22 10.40 21.48
CA PHE A 236 21.63 9.21 20.90
C PHE A 236 21.00 8.34 21.99
N TYR A 237 19.74 7.96 21.79
CA TYR A 237 19.02 7.02 22.64
C TYR A 237 18.95 5.68 21.92
N ILE A 238 19.52 4.65 22.52
CA ILE A 238 19.57 3.28 21.98
C ILE A 238 18.66 2.39 22.81
N ASP A 239 17.58 1.93 22.23
CA ASP A 239 16.63 1.02 22.87
C ASP A 239 17.10 -0.42 22.72
N GLU A 240 17.19 -1.16 23.83
CA GLU A 240 17.61 -2.56 23.92
C GLU A 240 18.94 -2.85 23.19
N PRO A 241 20.10 -2.31 23.66
CA PRO A 241 21.39 -2.36 22.95
C PRO A 241 21.86 -3.78 22.62
N ALA A 242 21.48 -4.80 23.39
CA ALA A 242 21.80 -6.19 23.08
C ALA A 242 21.06 -6.68 21.84
N ARG A 243 19.77 -6.35 21.72
CA ARG A 243 18.97 -6.68 20.52
C ARG A 243 19.45 -5.92 19.30
N VAL A 244 19.85 -4.66 19.49
CA VAL A 244 20.43 -3.85 18.40
C VAL A 244 21.68 -4.56 17.86
N LYS A 245 22.55 -5.07 18.73
CA LYS A 245 23.74 -5.82 18.33
C LYS A 245 23.35 -7.10 17.57
N GLU A 246 22.47 -7.90 18.12
CA GLU A 246 22.00 -9.14 17.46
C GLU A 246 21.42 -8.88 16.07
N GLN A 247 20.60 -7.83 15.92
CA GLN A 247 20.06 -7.44 14.63
C GLN A 247 21.14 -6.95 13.65
N ALA A 248 22.08 -6.13 14.11
CA ALA A 248 23.16 -5.66 13.27
C ALA A 248 24.05 -6.80 12.77
N ASP A 249 24.43 -7.72 13.66
CA ASP A 249 25.22 -8.91 13.33
C ASP A 249 24.48 -9.81 12.32
N ALA A 250 23.15 -9.96 12.50
CA ALA A 250 22.30 -10.73 11.58
C ALA A 250 22.22 -10.08 10.19
N ILE A 251 22.06 -8.76 10.13
CA ILE A 251 22.02 -8.00 8.86
C ILE A 251 23.36 -8.11 8.13
N GLU A 252 24.47 -7.97 8.84
CA GLU A 252 25.81 -8.13 8.25
C GLU A 252 26.03 -9.52 7.68
N LEU A 253 25.59 -10.55 8.40
CA LEU A 253 25.73 -11.95 7.97
C LEU A 253 24.86 -12.20 6.73
N GLU A 254 23.57 -11.83 6.79
CA GLU A 254 22.61 -11.99 5.69
C GLU A 254 23.11 -11.27 4.42
N PHE A 255 23.53 -10.01 4.56
CA PHE A 255 24.03 -9.22 3.45
C PHE A 255 25.30 -9.84 2.84
N ARG A 256 26.25 -10.25 3.67
CA ARG A 256 27.50 -10.87 3.21
C ARG A 256 27.22 -12.18 2.47
N GLU A 257 26.42 -13.07 3.03
CA GLU A 257 26.08 -14.36 2.41
C GLU A 257 25.36 -14.15 1.06
N SER A 258 24.39 -13.24 1.01
CA SER A 258 23.67 -12.87 -0.20
C SER A 258 24.63 -12.32 -1.27
N MET A 259 25.51 -11.39 -0.90
CA MET A 259 26.45 -10.79 -1.84
C MET A 259 27.51 -11.78 -2.32
N GLU A 260 27.99 -12.68 -1.47
CA GLU A 260 28.94 -13.73 -1.88
C GLU A 260 28.32 -14.67 -2.91
N GLN A 261 27.06 -15.10 -2.71
CA GLN A 261 26.37 -15.95 -3.68
C GLN A 261 26.15 -15.24 -5.01
N ARG A 262 25.73 -13.98 -4.99
CA ARG A 262 25.56 -13.15 -6.19
C ARG A 262 26.87 -12.90 -6.92
N ALA A 263 27.96 -12.65 -6.18
CA ALA A 263 29.29 -12.45 -6.76
C ALA A 263 29.77 -13.72 -7.48
N ARG A 264 29.57 -14.90 -6.90
CA ARG A 264 29.90 -16.19 -7.54
C ARG A 264 29.15 -16.44 -8.85
N LYS A 265 27.92 -15.91 -8.95
CA LYS A 265 27.07 -16.03 -10.13
C LYS A 265 27.18 -14.84 -11.11
N GLY A 266 28.10 -13.91 -10.87
CA GLY A 266 28.32 -12.74 -11.73
C GLY A 266 27.20 -11.69 -11.71
N TYR A 267 26.40 -11.61 -10.65
CA TYR A 267 25.35 -10.59 -10.49
C TYR A 267 25.84 -9.31 -9.82
N VAL A 268 26.96 -9.35 -9.11
CA VAL A 268 27.54 -8.19 -8.43
C VAL A 268 29.06 -8.18 -8.57
N LEU A 269 29.63 -7.00 -8.57
CA LEU A 269 31.07 -6.77 -8.54
C LEU A 269 31.58 -6.82 -7.11
N PRO A 270 32.88 -7.19 -6.90
CA PRO A 270 33.49 -7.21 -5.57
C PRO A 270 33.37 -5.92 -4.77
N GLY A 271 33.43 -4.75 -5.42
CA GLY A 271 33.29 -3.45 -4.76
C GLY A 271 31.86 -3.21 -4.20
N GLN A 272 30.86 -3.95 -4.66
CA GLN A 272 29.51 -3.89 -4.14
C GLN A 272 29.32 -4.71 -2.85
N MET A 273 30.22 -5.64 -2.55
CA MET A 273 30.14 -6.49 -1.35
C MET A 273 30.39 -5.72 -0.04
N ASN A 274 31.02 -4.55 -0.10
CA ASN A 274 31.41 -3.77 1.08
C ASN A 274 30.68 -2.42 1.15
N ILE A 275 29.41 -2.37 0.74
CA ILE A 275 28.64 -1.11 0.73
C ILE A 275 28.29 -0.69 2.17
N LEU A 276 27.93 -1.64 3.04
CA LEU A 276 27.52 -1.35 4.40
C LEU A 276 28.68 -0.99 5.32
N TYR A 277 28.39 -0.13 6.28
CA TYR A 277 29.18 0.02 7.49
C TYR A 277 28.85 -1.11 8.46
N SER A 278 29.86 -1.67 9.15
CA SER A 278 29.60 -2.67 10.18
C SER A 278 28.90 -2.07 11.40
N GLY A 279 28.19 -2.90 12.17
CA GLY A 279 27.58 -2.47 13.43
C GLY A 279 28.61 -1.86 14.40
N GLU A 280 29.83 -2.38 14.43
CA GLU A 280 30.95 -1.82 15.24
C GLU A 280 31.40 -0.44 14.74
N GLN A 281 31.47 -0.21 13.44
CA GLN A 281 31.81 1.08 12.87
C GLN A 281 30.76 2.15 13.19
N VAL A 282 29.49 1.79 13.09
CA VAL A 282 28.38 2.69 13.47
C VAL A 282 28.43 2.99 14.97
N ALA A 283 28.65 1.99 15.81
CA ALA A 283 28.76 2.18 17.26
C ALA A 283 29.91 3.11 17.62
N ALA A 284 31.07 2.94 16.99
CA ALA A 284 32.23 3.81 17.22
C ALA A 284 31.96 5.27 16.84
N THR A 285 31.11 5.51 15.85
CA THR A 285 30.67 6.87 15.47
C THR A 285 29.68 7.46 16.47
N LEU A 286 28.75 6.65 16.96
CA LEU A 286 27.80 7.07 17.99
C LEU A 286 28.52 7.43 19.30
N GLU A 287 29.52 6.64 19.71
CA GLU A 287 30.32 6.86 20.94
C GLU A 287 31.15 8.16 20.93
N LYS A 288 31.36 8.77 19.78
CA LYS A 288 31.94 10.13 19.70
C LYS A 288 31.02 11.21 20.32
N ASN A 289 29.78 10.88 20.60
CA ASN A 289 28.76 11.76 21.14
C ASN A 289 28.19 11.18 22.45
N ALA A 290 27.21 11.87 23.04
CA ALA A 290 26.51 11.35 24.20
C ALA A 290 25.57 10.22 23.80
N VAL A 291 25.74 9.04 24.37
CA VAL A 291 24.89 7.86 24.14
C VAL A 291 24.19 7.46 25.43
N VAL A 292 22.89 7.31 25.35
CA VAL A 292 22.03 6.80 26.43
C VAL A 292 21.44 5.47 25.97
N THR A 293 21.80 4.38 26.63
CA THR A 293 21.22 3.07 26.36
C THR A 293 20.06 2.79 27.30
N LEU A 294 18.96 2.30 26.77
CA LEU A 294 17.76 1.91 27.52
C LEU A 294 17.64 0.38 27.43
N ALA A 295 17.60 -0.31 28.56
CA ALA A 295 17.52 -1.77 28.57
C ALA A 295 16.56 -2.26 29.66
N THR A 296 15.79 -3.28 29.36
CA THR A 296 14.88 -3.92 30.31
C THR A 296 15.62 -4.75 31.36
N MET A 297 16.76 -5.32 30.96
CA MET A 297 17.65 -6.09 31.81
C MET A 297 19.09 -5.66 31.62
N GLU A 298 19.88 -5.71 32.66
CA GLU A 298 21.30 -5.47 32.56
C GLU A 298 21.96 -6.56 31.70
N THR A 299 22.57 -6.15 30.60
CA THR A 299 23.33 -7.04 29.70
C THR A 299 24.76 -6.58 29.59
N LYS A 300 25.69 -7.54 29.72
CA LYS A 300 27.13 -7.27 29.52
C LYS A 300 27.54 -7.28 28.05
N TYR A 301 26.64 -7.61 27.13
CA TYR A 301 26.92 -7.78 25.72
C TYR A 301 26.25 -6.66 24.91
N GLY A 302 27.06 -5.80 24.33
CA GLY A 302 26.62 -4.72 23.45
C GLY A 302 27.82 -4.07 22.79
N TYR A 303 27.57 -3.15 21.90
CA TYR A 303 28.64 -2.34 21.28
C TYR A 303 29.15 -1.23 22.20
N PHE A 304 28.34 -0.79 23.19
CA PHE A 304 28.57 0.44 23.94
C PHE A 304 29.18 0.17 25.31
N ARG A 305 30.18 0.97 25.70
CA ARG A 305 30.76 0.95 27.05
C ARG A 305 29.94 1.83 28.00
N THR A 306 29.44 1.27 29.07
CA THR A 306 28.66 1.97 30.09
C THR A 306 29.60 2.70 31.05
N GLU A 307 29.50 4.03 31.14
CA GLU A 307 30.22 4.86 32.14
C GLU A 307 29.43 5.03 33.41
N LYS A 308 28.09 5.21 33.28
CA LYS A 308 27.17 5.37 34.40
C LYS A 308 25.98 4.47 34.20
N HIS A 309 25.53 3.84 35.30
CA HIS A 309 24.34 3.04 35.32
C HIS A 309 23.29 3.71 36.23
N VAL A 310 22.05 3.80 35.72
CA VAL A 310 20.91 4.30 36.48
C VAL A 310 19.80 3.27 36.39
N ASP A 311 19.40 2.74 37.54
CA ASP A 311 18.31 1.79 37.62
C ASP A 311 16.98 2.53 37.84
N ILE A 312 16.03 2.35 36.91
CA ILE A 312 14.69 2.92 36.95
C ILE A 312 13.71 1.79 37.25
N ALA A 313 13.19 1.75 38.48
CA ALA A 313 12.19 0.75 38.84
C ALA A 313 10.89 0.96 38.08
N ALA A 314 10.70 0.17 37.03
CA ALA A 314 9.46 0.11 36.25
C ALA A 314 8.78 -1.23 36.49
N ARG A 315 7.45 -1.25 36.52
CA ARG A 315 6.64 -2.46 36.66
C ARG A 315 5.67 -2.59 35.51
N ASN A 316 5.49 -3.80 35.02
CA ASN A 316 4.45 -4.11 34.05
C ASN A 316 3.10 -4.20 34.76
N ILE A 317 2.05 -3.77 34.09
CA ILE A 317 0.68 -3.89 34.55
C ILE A 317 0.16 -5.29 34.17
N ALA A 318 -0.48 -5.96 35.15
CA ALA A 318 -1.17 -7.21 34.86
C ALA A 318 -2.48 -6.93 34.10
N PRO A 319 -2.78 -7.66 33.01
CA PRO A 319 -3.99 -7.41 32.24
C PRO A 319 -5.25 -7.68 33.06
N TYR A 320 -6.22 -6.80 32.97
CA TYR A 320 -7.50 -6.89 33.67
C TYR A 320 -8.50 -7.85 33.03
N ASN A 321 -8.25 -8.29 31.78
CA ASN A 321 -9.04 -9.28 31.04
C ASN A 321 -10.57 -8.98 31.05
N ASN A 322 -10.95 -7.77 30.72
CA ASN A 322 -12.34 -7.26 30.75
C ASN A 322 -12.98 -7.16 32.17
N SER A 323 -12.20 -7.26 33.24
CA SER A 323 -12.73 -7.07 34.59
C SER A 323 -12.69 -5.60 34.97
N PHE A 324 -13.77 -4.86 34.67
CA PHE A 324 -13.91 -3.45 35.01
C PHE A 324 -13.88 -3.23 36.53
N GLU A 325 -14.42 -4.19 37.32
CA GLU A 325 -14.40 -4.16 38.78
C GLU A 325 -12.95 -4.18 39.34
N SER A 326 -12.09 -5.03 38.79
CA SER A 326 -10.68 -5.12 39.14
C SER A 326 -9.93 -3.83 38.82
N LEU A 327 -10.21 -3.25 37.64
CA LEU A 327 -9.67 -1.96 37.23
C LEU A 327 -10.07 -0.86 38.24
N VAL A 328 -11.35 -0.72 38.55
CA VAL A 328 -11.87 0.29 39.49
C VAL A 328 -11.23 0.13 40.88
N LYS A 329 -11.05 -1.12 41.37
CA LYS A 329 -10.40 -1.41 42.61
C LYS A 329 -8.94 -0.90 42.64
N ASP A 330 -8.17 -1.20 41.62
CA ASP A 330 -6.78 -0.74 41.53
C ASP A 330 -6.68 0.77 41.32
N LEU A 331 -7.56 1.39 40.54
CA LEU A 331 -7.63 2.84 40.38
C LEU A 331 -7.93 3.56 41.73
N LYS A 332 -8.84 3.00 42.55
CA LYS A 332 -9.08 3.49 43.92
C LYS A 332 -7.82 3.44 44.76
N LYS A 333 -7.05 2.34 44.65
CA LYS A 333 -5.79 2.16 45.37
C LYS A 333 -4.73 3.17 44.93
N TYR A 334 -4.56 3.35 43.60
CA TYR A 334 -3.63 4.32 43.04
C TYR A 334 -3.99 5.73 43.46
N LYS A 335 -5.26 6.12 43.35
CA LYS A 335 -5.74 7.43 43.79
C LYS A 335 -5.44 7.67 45.27
N LYS A 336 -5.76 6.72 46.17
CA LYS A 336 -5.50 6.83 47.62
C LYS A 336 -4.01 6.93 47.92
N SER A 337 -3.15 6.35 47.10
CA SER A 337 -1.69 6.39 47.27
C SER A 337 -1.06 7.62 46.61
N GLY A 338 -1.86 8.51 46.03
CA GLY A 338 -1.41 9.74 45.40
C GLY A 338 -0.72 9.55 44.05
N TYR A 339 -1.03 8.46 43.34
CA TYR A 339 -0.53 8.25 42.00
C TYR A 339 -1.16 9.20 40.99
N ARG A 340 -0.38 9.55 39.98
CA ARG A 340 -0.84 10.16 38.76
C ARG A 340 -1.20 9.04 37.79
N VAL A 341 -2.45 8.96 37.35
CA VAL A 341 -2.95 7.87 36.54
C VAL A 341 -3.33 8.39 35.17
N LEU A 342 -2.74 7.80 34.13
CA LEU A 342 -3.09 8.07 32.73
C LEU A 342 -3.67 6.80 32.10
N LEU A 343 -4.90 6.91 31.62
CA LEU A 343 -5.58 5.84 30.88
C LEU A 343 -5.58 6.21 29.39
N LEU A 344 -5.00 5.35 28.56
CA LEU A 344 -4.92 5.53 27.12
C LEU A 344 -5.93 4.62 26.42
N SER A 345 -6.72 5.20 25.54
CA SER A 345 -7.69 4.48 24.71
C SER A 345 -7.46 4.78 23.25
N GLY A 346 -7.76 3.81 22.37
CA GLY A 346 -7.49 3.89 20.93
C GLY A 346 -8.32 4.92 20.18
N SER A 347 -9.37 5.52 20.80
CA SER A 347 -10.14 6.59 20.18
C SER A 347 -10.56 7.67 21.18
N ARG A 348 -10.80 8.87 20.67
CA ARG A 348 -11.28 10.02 21.48
C ARG A 348 -12.60 9.71 22.18
N THR A 349 -13.51 9.07 21.46
CA THR A 349 -14.85 8.70 21.97
C THR A 349 -14.76 7.71 23.11
N ARG A 350 -13.92 6.67 22.97
CA ARG A 350 -13.67 5.68 24.02
C ARG A 350 -13.00 6.28 25.24
N ALA A 351 -12.01 7.16 25.05
CA ALA A 351 -11.35 7.84 26.15
C ALA A 351 -12.33 8.70 26.97
N ARG A 352 -13.24 9.40 26.29
CA ARG A 352 -14.30 10.20 26.94
C ARG A 352 -15.28 9.31 27.70
N ARG A 353 -15.75 8.24 27.07
CA ARG A 353 -16.67 7.28 27.70
C ARG A 353 -16.05 6.58 28.89
N LEU A 354 -14.78 6.15 28.77
CA LEU A 354 -14.09 5.54 29.90
C LEU A 354 -14.03 6.48 31.12
N ALA A 355 -13.87 7.78 30.90
CA ALA A 355 -13.94 8.76 31.99
C ALA A 355 -15.35 8.87 32.60
N GLU A 356 -16.39 8.76 31.77
CA GLU A 356 -17.79 8.77 32.24
C GLU A 356 -18.16 7.50 32.99
N ASP A 357 -17.78 6.32 32.50
CA ASP A 357 -18.01 5.03 33.13
C ASP A 357 -17.31 4.94 34.49
N LEU A 358 -16.07 5.44 34.58
CA LEU A 358 -15.35 5.50 35.84
C LEU A 358 -15.98 6.47 36.87
N ARG A 359 -16.59 7.57 36.39
CA ARG A 359 -17.35 8.49 37.28
C ARG A 359 -18.65 7.86 37.79
N ASN A 360 -19.30 7.07 36.92
CA ASN A 360 -20.60 6.46 37.20
C ASN A 360 -20.48 5.09 37.90
N ALA A 361 -19.28 4.57 38.07
CA ALA A 361 -19.03 3.30 38.74
C ALA A 361 -19.47 3.38 40.22
N GLU A 362 -20.72 3.08 40.47
CA GLU A 362 -21.34 2.99 41.81
C GLU A 362 -20.95 1.66 42.49
N ASP A 363 -19.96 1.74 43.39
CA ASP A 363 -19.83 0.79 44.50
C ASP A 363 -19.56 1.57 45.80
N GLY A 364 -20.60 1.83 46.56
CA GLY A 364 -20.53 2.18 47.98
C GLY A 364 -19.79 3.47 48.34
N GLY A 365 -20.02 4.59 47.62
CA GLY A 365 -19.61 5.93 48.07
C GLY A 365 -18.37 6.49 47.38
N ALA A 366 -18.57 7.64 46.76
CA ALA A 366 -17.66 8.48 45.99
C ALA A 366 -17.03 7.80 44.74
N GLY A 367 -17.64 8.08 43.59
CA GLY A 367 -17.13 7.69 42.27
C GLY A 367 -15.70 8.17 42.01
N LEU A 368 -15.00 7.50 41.12
CA LEU A 368 -13.68 7.93 40.68
C LEU A 368 -13.81 9.21 39.86
N THR A 369 -13.11 10.27 40.26
CA THR A 369 -13.04 11.49 39.47
C THR A 369 -12.05 11.31 38.33
N ALA A 370 -12.52 10.73 37.22
CA ALA A 370 -11.76 10.63 35.99
C ALA A 370 -12.07 11.80 35.06
N VAL A 371 -11.06 12.39 34.44
CA VAL A 371 -11.18 13.59 33.58
C VAL A 371 -10.64 13.24 32.21
N TYR A 372 -11.47 13.47 31.16
CA TYR A 372 -11.00 13.39 29.79
C TYR A 372 -10.34 14.69 29.36
N THR A 373 -9.27 14.59 28.57
CA THR A 373 -8.59 15.76 27.97
C THR A 373 -8.24 15.48 26.51
N GLU A 374 -8.24 16.55 25.71
CA GLU A 374 -7.71 16.56 24.33
C GLU A 374 -6.37 17.32 24.27
N ASP A 375 -5.97 17.97 25.34
CA ASP A 375 -4.71 18.68 25.42
C ASP A 375 -3.55 17.71 25.74
N PRO A 376 -2.63 17.49 24.79
CA PRO A 376 -1.50 16.58 24.98
C PRO A 376 -0.45 17.14 25.97
N MET A 377 -0.51 18.42 26.30
CA MET A 377 0.43 19.07 27.22
C MET A 377 -0.09 19.14 28.65
N ARG A 378 -1.31 18.66 28.90
CA ARG A 378 -1.89 18.68 30.23
C ARG A 378 -1.17 17.71 31.17
N GLU A 379 -0.61 18.25 32.26
CA GLU A 379 0.01 17.42 33.29
C GLU A 379 -1.03 16.74 34.19
N VAL A 380 -0.80 15.47 34.47
CA VAL A 380 -1.63 14.69 35.41
C VAL A 380 -1.24 15.04 36.82
N GLN A 381 -2.19 15.44 37.66
CA GLN A 381 -1.94 15.85 39.04
C GLN A 381 -1.90 14.62 39.99
N PRO A 382 -1.22 14.70 41.15
CA PRO A 382 -1.22 13.64 42.14
C PRO A 382 -2.64 13.27 42.60
N GLY A 383 -2.99 11.99 42.51
CA GLY A 383 -4.33 11.49 42.81
C GLY A 383 -5.38 11.73 41.72
N GLU A 384 -4.99 12.28 40.58
CA GLU A 384 -5.85 12.45 39.40
C GLU A 384 -5.83 11.20 38.50
N ILE A 385 -6.99 10.91 37.89
CA ILE A 385 -7.14 9.91 36.82
C ILE A 385 -7.50 10.68 35.56
N LEU A 386 -6.61 10.65 34.57
CA LEU A 386 -6.78 11.31 33.31
C LEU A 386 -7.01 10.28 32.21
N THR A 387 -7.99 10.48 31.38
CA THR A 387 -8.18 9.68 30.15
C THR A 387 -7.78 10.50 28.94
N TYR A 388 -7.06 9.87 28.02
CA TYR A 388 -6.56 10.50 26.80
C TYR A 388 -6.62 9.50 25.65
N TYR A 389 -6.77 9.98 24.43
CA TYR A 389 -6.63 9.12 23.27
C TYR A 389 -5.16 8.91 22.93
N GLY A 390 -4.76 7.68 22.73
CA GLY A 390 -3.40 7.31 22.42
C GLY A 390 -3.19 5.81 22.55
N HIS A 391 -2.08 5.32 22.02
CA HIS A 391 -1.78 3.90 22.04
C HIS A 391 -0.42 3.64 22.68
N VAL A 392 -0.40 2.69 23.61
CA VAL A 392 0.81 2.07 24.16
C VAL A 392 0.60 0.57 24.15
N ASN A 393 1.57 -0.20 23.70
CA ASN A 393 1.45 -1.65 23.59
C ASN A 393 1.14 -2.36 24.92
N LYS A 394 1.69 -1.84 26.03
CA LYS A 394 1.42 -2.29 27.40
C LYS A 394 1.54 -1.13 28.35
N GLY A 395 0.70 -1.10 29.36
CA GLY A 395 0.80 -0.17 30.47
C GLY A 395 2.01 -0.45 31.36
N PHE A 396 2.41 0.57 32.08
CA PHE A 396 3.55 0.53 33.00
C PHE A 396 3.33 1.40 34.23
N GLU A 397 4.03 1.06 35.29
CA GLU A 397 4.03 1.78 36.56
C GLU A 397 5.46 2.20 36.92
N TYR A 398 5.63 3.47 37.29
CA TYR A 398 6.83 4.01 37.94
C TYR A 398 6.55 4.29 39.43
N PRO A 399 6.81 3.33 40.34
CA PRO A 399 6.43 3.47 41.74
C PRO A 399 7.05 4.66 42.45
N TRP A 400 8.28 4.98 42.15
CA TRP A 400 9.03 6.09 42.76
C TRP A 400 8.51 7.48 42.31
N LEU A 401 7.99 7.56 41.07
CA LEU A 401 7.31 8.76 40.57
C LEU A 401 5.82 8.80 40.94
N LYS A 402 5.29 7.73 41.49
CA LYS A 402 3.86 7.52 41.65
C LYS A 402 3.07 7.81 40.38
N PHE A 403 3.55 7.25 39.30
CA PHE A 403 2.96 7.43 37.97
C PHE A 403 2.64 6.08 37.33
N VAL A 404 1.44 5.94 36.81
CA VAL A 404 0.98 4.74 36.12
C VAL A 404 0.27 5.09 34.84
N VAL A 405 0.60 4.34 33.77
CA VAL A 405 -0.08 4.40 32.49
C VAL A 405 -0.75 3.05 32.24
N LEU A 406 -2.03 3.07 31.93
CA LEU A 406 -2.81 1.89 31.57
C LEU A 406 -3.25 2.02 30.13
N SER A 407 -3.06 0.97 29.35
CA SER A 407 -3.47 0.91 27.95
C SER A 407 -4.80 0.16 27.79
N GLU A 408 -5.45 0.37 26.68
CA GLU A 408 -6.67 -0.36 26.31
C GLU A 408 -6.45 -1.88 26.27
N SER A 409 -5.27 -2.34 25.80
CA SER A 409 -4.89 -3.76 25.78
C SER A 409 -4.73 -4.37 27.20
N ASP A 410 -4.38 -3.57 28.20
CA ASP A 410 -4.33 -4.04 29.60
C ASP A 410 -5.75 -4.19 30.17
N ILE A 411 -6.66 -3.33 29.76
CA ILE A 411 -8.04 -3.31 30.27
C ILE A 411 -8.86 -4.44 29.63
N PHE A 412 -8.81 -4.56 28.28
CA PHE A 412 -9.68 -5.46 27.50
C PHE A 412 -9.01 -6.72 26.96
N GLY A 413 -7.68 -6.86 27.06
CA GLY A 413 -6.91 -8.03 26.64
C GLY A 413 -6.55 -8.06 25.15
N SER A 414 -5.51 -8.80 24.78
CA SER A 414 -5.04 -8.99 23.40
C SER A 414 -5.23 -10.43 22.92
N GLU A 415 -5.72 -10.65 21.69
CA GLU A 415 -5.90 -11.99 21.09
C GLU A 415 -4.57 -12.60 20.59
N LYS A 416 -4.30 -13.87 20.95
CA LYS A 416 -3.15 -14.66 20.47
C LYS A 416 -3.56 -15.66 19.39
N ARG A 417 -2.88 -15.66 18.22
CA ARG A 417 -3.03 -16.66 17.14
C ARG A 417 -2.26 -17.96 17.42
N LYS A 418 -2.89 -19.14 17.19
CA LYS A 418 -2.30 -20.49 17.34
C LYS A 418 -1.83 -21.05 16.00
N LYS A 419 -0.64 -21.71 15.95
CA LYS A 419 -0.04 -22.37 14.79
C LYS A 419 -0.53 -23.82 14.60
N LYS A 420 -0.75 -24.29 13.35
CA LYS A 420 -1.09 -25.67 12.96
C LYS A 420 -0.09 -26.28 11.96
N LYS A 421 -0.05 -27.64 11.85
CA LYS A 421 0.94 -28.48 11.15
C LYS A 421 0.56 -28.87 9.70
N LYS A 422 1.57 -29.22 8.85
CA LYS A 422 1.65 -29.35 7.38
C LYS A 422 1.06 -30.61 6.74
N LYS A 423 0.63 -30.52 5.45
CA LYS A 423 0.35 -31.61 4.47
C LYS A 423 0.73 -31.21 3.04
N LEU A 424 1.12 -32.19 2.18
CA LEU A 424 1.64 -32.04 0.80
C LEU A 424 0.57 -32.28 -0.29
N TYR A 425 0.68 -31.59 -1.46
CA TYR A 425 -0.22 -31.70 -2.62
C TYR A 425 0.49 -31.89 -3.97
N GLN A 426 -0.14 -32.61 -4.94
CA GLN A 426 0.31 -32.87 -6.33
C GLN A 426 -0.83 -32.69 -7.34
N GLY A 427 -0.59 -32.11 -8.54
CA GLY A 427 -1.57 -31.88 -9.59
C GLY A 427 -1.04 -31.82 -11.06
N GLN A 428 -1.90 -31.82 -12.12
CA GLN A 428 -1.60 -31.98 -13.57
C GLN A 428 -1.92 -30.75 -14.44
N LYS A 429 -1.30 -30.67 -15.68
CA LYS A 429 -1.12 -29.50 -16.59
C LYS A 429 -2.25 -29.19 -17.57
N ILE A 430 -2.45 -27.90 -18.01
CA ILE A 430 -3.17 -27.42 -19.20
C ILE A 430 -2.75 -26.00 -19.66
N ASN A 431 -2.93 -25.63 -20.97
CA ASN A 431 -2.33 -24.56 -21.77
C ASN A 431 -2.94 -23.13 -21.73
N ASP A 432 -2.14 -22.09 -22.07
CA ASP A 432 -2.32 -20.64 -21.78
C ASP A 432 -2.70 -19.74 -22.98
N PHE A 433 -3.26 -18.54 -22.72
CA PHE A 433 -3.98 -17.69 -23.68
C PHE A 433 -3.44 -16.26 -23.92
N ASN A 434 -2.30 -15.85 -23.38
CA ASN A 434 -1.88 -14.45 -23.43
C ASN A 434 -0.82 -14.05 -24.46
N ASP A 435 -0.32 -14.97 -25.28
CA ASP A 435 0.62 -14.63 -26.34
C ASP A 435 -0.13 -14.39 -27.64
N LEU A 436 0.07 -13.24 -28.27
CA LEU A 436 -0.36 -12.97 -29.65
C LEU A 436 0.37 -13.93 -30.60
N LYS A 437 -0.35 -14.92 -31.14
CA LYS A 437 0.17 -15.82 -32.12
C LYS A 437 -0.12 -15.31 -33.55
N ILE A 438 0.80 -15.56 -34.47
CA ILE A 438 0.55 -15.26 -35.87
C ILE A 438 -0.74 -15.95 -36.29
N GLY A 439 -1.71 -15.17 -36.79
CA GLY A 439 -3.04 -15.63 -37.14
C GLY A 439 -4.14 -15.27 -36.16
N ASP A 440 -3.79 -14.73 -34.99
CA ASP A 440 -4.77 -14.26 -34.04
C ASP A 440 -5.54 -13.02 -34.54
N TYR A 441 -6.83 -13.00 -34.25
CA TYR A 441 -7.64 -11.81 -34.50
C TYR A 441 -7.37 -10.76 -33.43
N VAL A 442 -7.08 -9.53 -33.88
CA VAL A 442 -6.81 -8.38 -33.01
C VAL A 442 -7.68 -7.20 -33.40
N VAL A 443 -8.11 -6.44 -32.40
CA VAL A 443 -8.91 -5.24 -32.61
C VAL A 443 -8.03 -4.02 -32.35
N HIS A 444 -7.86 -3.18 -33.34
CA HIS A 444 -7.22 -1.88 -33.22
C HIS A 444 -8.27 -0.81 -32.91
N GLU A 445 -7.96 0.07 -31.95
CA GLU A 445 -8.91 1.10 -31.47
C GLU A 445 -9.51 1.93 -32.62
N THR A 446 -8.71 2.31 -33.61
CA THR A 446 -9.13 3.19 -34.73
C THR A 446 -9.54 2.42 -36.00
N HIS A 447 -8.93 1.27 -36.24
CA HIS A 447 -9.08 0.54 -37.52
C HIS A 447 -9.93 -0.71 -37.43
N GLY A 448 -10.31 -1.14 -36.19
CA GLY A 448 -11.16 -2.30 -35.99
C GLY A 448 -10.42 -3.64 -36.11
N LEU A 449 -11.14 -4.68 -36.53
CA LEU A 449 -10.69 -6.06 -36.51
C LEU A 449 -9.75 -6.39 -37.67
N GLY A 450 -8.55 -6.89 -37.35
CA GLY A 450 -7.54 -7.41 -38.25
C GLY A 450 -6.94 -8.72 -37.76
N ILE A 451 -6.00 -9.29 -38.53
CA ILE A 451 -5.26 -10.50 -38.15
C ILE A 451 -3.80 -10.15 -37.91
N TYR A 452 -3.27 -10.57 -36.79
CA TYR A 452 -1.86 -10.38 -36.44
C TYR A 452 -0.98 -11.33 -37.32
N LYS A 453 0.04 -10.77 -37.99
CA LYS A 453 0.94 -11.48 -38.89
C LYS A 453 2.38 -11.60 -38.38
N GLY A 454 2.67 -11.13 -37.21
CA GLY A 454 4.01 -11.16 -36.62
C GLY A 454 4.66 -9.81 -36.55
N ILE A 455 5.93 -9.79 -36.15
CA ILE A 455 6.78 -8.61 -36.06
C ILE A 455 7.65 -8.51 -37.31
N GLU A 456 7.65 -7.36 -37.96
CA GLU A 456 8.55 -7.04 -39.08
C GLU A 456 9.47 -5.88 -38.71
N LYS A 457 10.74 -6.01 -39.06
CA LYS A 457 11.70 -4.91 -38.94
C LYS A 457 11.54 -3.98 -40.13
N VAL A 458 11.16 -2.75 -39.88
CA VAL A 458 11.01 -1.73 -40.93
C VAL A 458 11.99 -0.61 -40.69
N GLU A 459 12.79 -0.28 -41.71
CA GLU A 459 13.72 0.82 -41.69
C GLU A 459 12.99 2.11 -42.11
N VAL A 460 12.91 3.07 -41.19
CA VAL A 460 12.34 4.40 -41.42
C VAL A 460 13.40 5.41 -41.04
N GLU A 461 13.81 6.26 -41.97
CA GLU A 461 14.81 7.32 -41.75
C GLU A 461 16.17 6.82 -41.21
N ASN A 462 16.68 5.70 -41.75
CA ASN A 462 17.90 5.01 -41.32
C ASN A 462 17.87 4.43 -39.89
N ILE A 463 16.70 4.29 -39.27
CA ILE A 463 16.54 3.64 -37.97
C ILE A 463 15.67 2.40 -38.18
N VAL A 464 16.21 1.22 -37.82
CA VAL A 464 15.48 -0.05 -37.85
C VAL A 464 14.66 -0.15 -36.56
N LYS A 465 13.33 -0.27 -36.71
CA LYS A 465 12.41 -0.48 -35.58
C LYS A 465 11.54 -1.71 -35.81
N ASP A 466 11.16 -2.35 -34.72
CA ASP A 466 10.25 -3.50 -34.76
C ASP A 466 8.79 -3.02 -34.81
N TYR A 467 8.06 -3.49 -35.81
CA TYR A 467 6.65 -3.18 -36.00
C TYR A 467 5.80 -4.45 -35.98
N LEU A 468 4.67 -4.38 -35.30
CA LEU A 468 3.61 -5.37 -35.35
C LEU A 468 2.84 -5.19 -36.65
N LYS A 469 2.75 -6.25 -37.46
CA LYS A 469 2.01 -6.27 -38.70
C LYS A 469 0.62 -6.84 -38.49
N ILE A 470 -0.39 -6.07 -38.82
CA ILE A 470 -1.80 -6.48 -38.78
C ILE A 470 -2.38 -6.41 -40.19
N GLU A 471 -2.89 -7.53 -40.67
CA GLU A 471 -3.56 -7.63 -41.97
C GLU A 471 -5.07 -7.40 -41.83
N TYR A 472 -5.61 -6.58 -42.70
CA TYR A 472 -7.04 -6.26 -42.77
C TYR A 472 -7.65 -6.88 -44.03
N ARG A 473 -8.97 -6.78 -44.21
CA ARG A 473 -9.66 -7.24 -45.41
C ARG A 473 -9.06 -6.56 -46.65
N ASP A 474 -8.98 -7.26 -47.74
CA ASP A 474 -8.39 -6.86 -49.04
C ASP A 474 -6.84 -6.76 -49.02
N GLY A 475 -6.15 -7.38 -48.04
CA GLY A 475 -4.69 -7.43 -47.99
C GLY A 475 -4.01 -6.14 -47.50
N GLY A 476 -4.77 -5.17 -47.01
CA GLY A 476 -4.21 -3.96 -46.38
C GLY A 476 -3.46 -4.27 -45.08
N ASN A 477 -2.22 -3.80 -44.94
CA ASN A 477 -1.39 -4.02 -43.75
C ASN A 477 -1.26 -2.74 -42.93
N LEU A 478 -1.42 -2.84 -41.64
CA LEU A 478 -1.13 -1.79 -40.67
C LEU A 478 0.12 -2.17 -39.87
N TYR A 479 1.04 -1.24 -39.74
CA TYR A 479 2.25 -1.41 -38.97
C TYR A 479 2.19 -0.54 -37.71
N ILE A 480 2.30 -1.14 -36.55
CA ILE A 480 2.27 -0.46 -35.25
C ILE A 480 3.61 -0.71 -34.58
N LEU A 481 4.23 0.32 -34.00
CA LEU A 481 5.46 0.15 -33.22
C LEU A 481 5.25 -0.89 -32.12
N ALA A 482 6.23 -1.78 -31.91
CA ALA A 482 6.15 -2.82 -30.89
C ALA A 482 5.93 -2.28 -29.46
N THR A 483 6.28 -1.02 -29.22
CA THR A 483 6.02 -0.29 -27.97
C THR A 483 4.58 0.24 -27.83
N GLY A 484 3.78 0.23 -28.90
CA GLY A 484 2.39 0.70 -28.96
C GLY A 484 1.35 -0.42 -28.84
N LEU A 485 1.57 -1.41 -27.98
CA LEU A 485 0.66 -2.54 -27.74
C LEU A 485 -0.67 -2.14 -27.11
N ASP A 486 -0.74 -1.02 -26.46
CA ASP A 486 -1.91 -0.45 -25.79
C ASP A 486 -3.08 -0.11 -26.73
N VAL A 487 -2.80 0.13 -28.01
CA VAL A 487 -3.84 0.43 -29.02
C VAL A 487 -4.48 -0.82 -29.64
N ILE A 488 -4.02 -2.02 -29.31
CA ILE A 488 -4.54 -3.28 -29.82
C ILE A 488 -4.95 -4.23 -28.70
N GLN A 489 -6.05 -4.96 -28.93
CA GLN A 489 -6.53 -5.99 -28.01
C GLN A 489 -6.81 -7.28 -28.75
N LYS A 490 -6.55 -8.43 -28.11
CA LYS A 490 -6.89 -9.73 -28.66
C LYS A 490 -8.41 -9.87 -28.73
N TYR A 491 -8.93 -10.28 -29.89
CA TYR A 491 -10.36 -10.50 -30.05
C TYR A 491 -10.78 -11.79 -29.35
N ALA A 492 -11.64 -11.67 -28.35
CA ALA A 492 -12.26 -12.80 -27.65
C ALA A 492 -13.66 -13.01 -28.21
N SER A 493 -13.88 -14.13 -28.93
CA SER A 493 -15.22 -14.53 -29.38
C SER A 493 -15.84 -15.49 -28.38
N ALA A 494 -17.09 -15.25 -28.03
CA ALA A 494 -17.90 -16.18 -27.23
C ALA A 494 -18.24 -17.47 -28.01
N ASP A 495 -18.22 -17.44 -29.38
CA ASP A 495 -18.48 -18.56 -30.28
C ASP A 495 -17.26 -18.88 -31.11
N ALA A 496 -16.50 -19.90 -30.72
CA ALA A 496 -15.32 -20.37 -31.45
C ALA A 496 -15.63 -20.94 -32.89
N ALA A 497 -16.90 -21.06 -33.26
CA ALA A 497 -17.31 -21.69 -34.53
C ALA A 497 -17.47 -20.72 -35.71
N LYS A 498 -17.52 -19.40 -35.49
CA LYS A 498 -17.68 -18.42 -36.58
C LYS A 498 -16.46 -17.52 -36.72
N LYS A 499 -15.76 -17.62 -37.89
CA LYS A 499 -14.69 -16.68 -38.22
C LYS A 499 -15.26 -15.27 -38.34
N PRO A 500 -14.76 -14.27 -37.55
CA PRO A 500 -15.25 -12.92 -37.64
C PRO A 500 -14.85 -12.27 -38.95
N LYS A 501 -15.70 -11.37 -39.49
CA LYS A 501 -15.39 -10.61 -40.68
C LYS A 501 -14.40 -9.50 -40.40
N LEU A 502 -13.28 -9.48 -41.10
CA LEU A 502 -12.27 -8.43 -40.98
C LEU A 502 -12.82 -7.08 -41.46
N ASN A 503 -12.38 -6.03 -40.79
CA ASN A 503 -12.66 -4.66 -41.24
C ASN A 503 -11.75 -4.27 -42.44
N LYS A 504 -12.17 -3.27 -43.23
CA LYS A 504 -11.36 -2.69 -44.28
C LYS A 504 -10.55 -1.52 -43.72
N LEU A 505 -9.26 -1.48 -43.99
CA LEU A 505 -8.40 -0.38 -43.54
C LEU A 505 -8.88 0.95 -44.22
N GLY A 506 -9.15 1.99 -43.40
CA GLY A 506 -9.73 3.25 -43.89
C GLY A 506 -11.23 3.20 -44.23
N GLY A 507 -11.93 2.09 -44.00
CA GLY A 507 -13.38 1.96 -44.21
C GLY A 507 -14.21 2.54 -43.06
N LYS A 508 -15.44 3.02 -43.38
CA LYS A 508 -16.39 3.57 -42.38
C LYS A 508 -17.10 2.50 -41.55
N GLU A 509 -16.85 1.20 -41.77
CA GLU A 509 -17.54 0.09 -41.12
C GLU A 509 -17.28 0.08 -39.62
N TRP A 510 -16.05 0.38 -39.18
CA TRP A 510 -15.68 0.44 -37.78
C TRP A 510 -16.31 1.62 -37.07
N GLU A 511 -16.39 2.80 -37.70
CA GLU A 511 -17.11 3.97 -37.20
C GLU A 511 -18.60 3.69 -37.03
N HIS A 512 -19.22 2.99 -37.96
CA HIS A 512 -20.61 2.54 -37.81
C HIS A 512 -20.79 1.56 -36.64
N THR A 513 -19.84 0.65 -36.44
CA THR A 513 -19.85 -0.26 -35.29
C THR A 513 -19.70 0.52 -33.98
N LYS A 514 -18.76 1.46 -33.88
CA LYS A 514 -18.62 2.35 -32.73
C LYS A 514 -19.87 3.16 -32.45
N THR A 515 -20.49 3.72 -33.51
CA THR A 515 -21.74 4.50 -33.36
C THR A 515 -22.91 3.64 -32.89
N LYS A 516 -23.01 2.40 -33.40
CA LYS A 516 -24.02 1.45 -32.93
C LYS A 516 -23.81 1.04 -31.47
N VAL A 517 -22.58 0.83 -31.06
CA VAL A 517 -22.23 0.57 -29.65
C VAL A 517 -22.51 1.79 -28.78
N ARG A 518 -22.15 2.99 -29.23
CA ARG A 518 -22.48 4.24 -28.52
C ARG A 518 -23.97 4.44 -28.35
N SER A 519 -24.78 4.16 -29.37
CA SER A 519 -26.24 4.25 -29.27
C SER A 519 -26.81 3.19 -28.31
N ALA A 520 -26.27 1.98 -28.30
CA ALA A 520 -26.65 0.95 -27.34
C ALA A 520 -26.28 1.33 -25.91
N VAL A 521 -25.08 1.86 -25.69
CA VAL A 521 -24.64 2.38 -24.39
C VAL A 521 -25.50 3.56 -23.93
N SER A 522 -25.87 4.46 -24.87
CA SER A 522 -26.77 5.58 -24.58
C SER A 522 -28.18 5.12 -24.20
N ALA A 523 -28.68 4.04 -24.83
CA ALA A 523 -29.96 3.43 -24.44
C ALA A 523 -29.90 2.84 -23.02
N VAL A 524 -28.85 2.10 -22.69
CA VAL A 524 -28.63 1.56 -21.33
C VAL A 524 -28.49 2.69 -20.31
N ALA A 525 -27.79 3.78 -20.67
CA ALA A 525 -27.68 4.96 -19.80
C ALA A 525 -29.05 5.61 -19.56
N LYS A 526 -29.90 5.68 -20.60
CA LYS A 526 -31.27 6.19 -20.48
C LYS A 526 -32.12 5.34 -19.55
N ASP A 527 -32.07 4.02 -19.70
CA ASP A 527 -32.77 3.07 -18.82
C ASP A 527 -32.32 3.19 -17.37
N LEU A 528 -31.03 3.44 -17.14
CA LEU A 528 -30.47 3.68 -15.81
C LEU A 528 -30.99 5.01 -15.22
N VAL A 529 -31.01 6.07 -16.03
CA VAL A 529 -31.52 7.38 -15.59
C VAL A 529 -33.02 7.30 -15.30
N GLU A 530 -33.81 6.57 -16.09
CA GLU A 530 -35.24 6.35 -15.84
C GLU A 530 -35.48 5.59 -14.54
N LEU A 531 -34.72 4.52 -14.31
CA LEU A 531 -34.81 3.77 -13.04
C LEU A 531 -34.45 4.65 -11.85
N TYR A 532 -33.41 5.48 -12.00
CA TYR A 532 -32.98 6.39 -10.95
C TYR A 532 -34.03 7.47 -10.66
N ALA A 533 -34.64 8.04 -11.71
CA ALA A 533 -35.73 9.00 -11.58
C ALA A 533 -36.97 8.41 -10.88
N VAL A 534 -37.32 7.16 -11.18
CA VAL A 534 -38.41 6.45 -10.49
C VAL A 534 -38.07 6.25 -9.01
N ARG A 535 -36.84 5.87 -8.68
CA ARG A 535 -36.39 5.72 -7.29
C ARG A 535 -36.41 7.03 -6.51
N GLN A 536 -36.01 8.13 -7.15
CA GLN A 536 -36.03 9.46 -6.51
C GLN A 536 -37.42 9.95 -6.20
N GLN A 537 -38.43 9.48 -6.94
CA GLN A 537 -39.86 9.82 -6.71
C GLN A 537 -40.55 8.85 -5.75
N SER A 538 -39.92 7.72 -5.43
CA SER A 538 -40.50 6.74 -4.52
C SER A 538 -40.09 7.06 -3.07
N GLU A 539 -41.04 6.97 -2.15
CA GLU A 539 -40.75 7.08 -0.72
C GLU A 539 -40.14 5.78 -0.21
N GLY A 540 -38.96 5.89 0.41
CA GLY A 540 -38.25 4.80 1.07
C GLY A 540 -38.60 4.69 2.55
N TYR A 541 -38.05 3.67 3.20
CA TYR A 541 -38.12 3.56 4.64
C TYR A 541 -37.10 4.50 5.27
N ALA A 542 -37.52 5.43 6.11
CA ALA A 542 -36.59 6.31 6.85
C ALA A 542 -36.24 5.65 8.19
N PHE A 543 -34.98 5.29 8.34
CA PHE A 543 -34.44 4.74 9.59
C PHE A 543 -34.40 5.82 10.66
N GLY A 544 -34.56 5.42 11.92
CA GLY A 544 -34.48 6.32 13.07
C GLY A 544 -33.05 6.79 13.33
N LYS A 545 -32.89 7.75 14.23
CA LYS A 545 -31.58 8.22 14.69
C LYS A 545 -30.84 7.12 15.44
N ASP A 546 -29.51 7.25 15.52
CA ASP A 546 -28.66 6.30 16.20
C ASP A 546 -29.12 6.02 17.65
N THR A 547 -29.33 4.75 17.92
CA THR A 547 -29.63 4.25 19.26
C THR A 547 -28.37 4.22 20.15
N VAL A 548 -28.53 3.92 21.41
CA VAL A 548 -27.41 3.67 22.33
C VAL A 548 -26.58 2.48 21.84
N TRP A 549 -27.21 1.42 21.34
CA TRP A 549 -26.52 0.23 20.81
C TRP A 549 -25.70 0.53 19.55
N GLN A 550 -26.19 1.44 18.67
CA GLN A 550 -25.43 1.86 17.50
C GLN A 550 -24.13 2.56 17.93
N ARG A 551 -24.20 3.44 18.91
CA ARG A 551 -23.03 4.15 19.44
C ARG A 551 -22.07 3.19 20.11
N GLU A 552 -22.55 2.26 20.93
CA GLU A 552 -21.74 1.22 21.55
C GLU A 552 -21.01 0.36 20.50
N PHE A 553 -21.75 -0.05 19.47
CA PHE A 553 -21.20 -0.84 18.38
C PHE A 553 -20.07 -0.09 17.63
N GLU A 554 -20.26 1.18 17.35
CA GLU A 554 -19.26 2.02 16.68
C GLU A 554 -18.04 2.29 17.56
N GLU A 555 -18.24 2.53 18.85
CA GLU A 555 -17.16 2.71 19.82
C GLU A 555 -16.30 1.45 20.01
N MET A 556 -16.84 0.26 19.73
CA MET A 556 -16.09 -1.00 19.76
C MET A 556 -15.18 -1.20 18.54
N PHE A 557 -15.13 -0.26 17.60
CA PHE A 557 -14.21 -0.34 16.48
C PHE A 557 -12.75 -0.16 16.95
N PRO A 558 -11.84 -1.13 16.67
CA PRO A 558 -10.52 -1.15 17.28
C PRO A 558 -9.51 -0.16 16.68
N PHE A 559 -9.87 0.52 15.58
CA PHE A 559 -8.99 1.44 14.88
C PHE A 559 -9.52 2.88 14.97
N GLU A 560 -8.64 3.85 14.74
CA GLU A 560 -9.04 5.25 14.58
C GLU A 560 -9.56 5.47 13.16
N GLU A 561 -10.76 6.04 13.04
CA GLU A 561 -11.33 6.37 11.74
C GLU A 561 -10.63 7.57 11.13
N THR A 562 -10.45 7.54 9.80
CA THR A 562 -10.01 8.72 9.04
C THR A 562 -11.15 9.72 8.89
N GLU A 563 -10.84 10.97 8.56
CA GLU A 563 -11.86 11.99 8.33
C GLU A 563 -12.81 11.60 7.19
N ASP A 564 -12.28 10.99 6.13
CA ASP A 564 -13.07 10.49 5.00
C ASP A 564 -14.03 9.37 5.42
N GLN A 565 -13.57 8.44 6.27
CA GLN A 565 -14.41 7.37 6.81
C GLN A 565 -15.54 7.94 7.66
N LEU A 566 -15.26 8.90 8.54
CA LEU A 566 -16.28 9.57 9.38
C LEU A 566 -17.31 10.30 8.52
N SER A 567 -16.86 11.03 7.50
CA SER A 567 -17.72 11.70 6.55
C SER A 567 -18.62 10.71 5.79
N ALA A 568 -18.05 9.63 5.26
CA ALA A 568 -18.78 8.61 4.52
C ALA A 568 -19.82 7.86 5.41
N ILE A 569 -19.49 7.61 6.68
CA ILE A 569 -20.40 7.04 7.67
C ILE A 569 -21.56 8.00 7.95
N ALA A 570 -21.26 9.28 8.17
CA ALA A 570 -22.27 10.31 8.42
C ALA A 570 -23.21 10.47 7.22
N ASP A 571 -22.67 10.54 6.01
CA ASP A 571 -23.43 10.61 4.76
C ASP A 571 -24.34 9.40 4.57
N THR A 572 -23.80 8.18 4.79
CA THR A 572 -24.59 6.93 4.67
C THR A 572 -25.74 6.90 5.66
N LYS A 573 -25.51 7.31 6.90
CA LYS A 573 -26.56 7.39 7.92
C LYS A 573 -27.60 8.45 7.58
N ALA A 574 -27.19 9.62 7.10
CA ALA A 574 -28.10 10.69 6.69
C ALA A 574 -29.00 10.25 5.54
N ASP A 575 -28.46 9.50 4.56
CA ASP A 575 -29.26 8.94 3.49
C ASP A 575 -30.28 7.92 4.01
N MET A 576 -29.87 7.00 4.90
CA MET A 576 -30.76 6.01 5.52
C MET A 576 -31.86 6.67 6.38
N GLU A 577 -31.57 7.78 7.01
CA GLU A 577 -32.54 8.55 7.83
C GLU A 577 -33.46 9.43 6.99
N SER A 578 -33.23 9.53 5.69
CA SER A 578 -34.04 10.28 4.77
C SER A 578 -35.23 9.45 4.25
N HIS A 579 -36.28 10.10 3.76
CA HIS A 579 -37.40 9.42 3.07
C HIS A 579 -37.05 9.02 1.63
N ARG A 580 -35.85 9.33 1.15
CA ARG A 580 -35.37 8.91 -0.17
C ARG A 580 -34.77 7.52 -0.09
N ILE A 581 -35.01 6.71 -1.10
CA ILE A 581 -34.30 5.42 -1.20
C ILE A 581 -32.83 5.67 -1.48
N MET A 582 -31.97 5.27 -0.55
CA MET A 582 -30.52 5.44 -0.69
C MET A 582 -29.98 4.65 -1.90
N ASP A 583 -29.11 5.25 -2.69
CA ASP A 583 -28.24 4.58 -3.65
C ASP A 583 -26.85 5.23 -3.61
N ARG A 584 -26.06 4.82 -2.62
CA ARG A 584 -24.73 5.41 -2.37
C ARG A 584 -23.62 4.47 -2.82
N LEU A 585 -22.61 5.05 -3.46
CA LEU A 585 -21.36 4.39 -3.85
C LEU A 585 -20.23 4.84 -2.91
N ILE A 586 -19.61 3.89 -2.22
CA ILE A 586 -18.36 4.11 -1.48
C ILE A 586 -17.19 3.65 -2.34
N CYS A 587 -16.36 4.61 -2.72
CA CYS A 587 -15.17 4.38 -3.51
C CYS A 587 -13.93 4.59 -2.65
N GLY A 588 -12.95 3.71 -2.72
CA GLY A 588 -11.69 3.84 -1.99
C GLY A 588 -10.80 2.62 -2.22
N ASP A 589 -9.50 2.79 -2.08
CA ASP A 589 -8.55 1.70 -2.30
C ASP A 589 -8.74 0.52 -1.32
N VAL A 590 -8.10 -0.61 -1.61
CA VAL A 590 -8.11 -1.78 -0.73
C VAL A 590 -7.48 -1.42 0.63
N GLY A 591 -8.15 -1.78 1.71
CA GLY A 591 -7.69 -1.48 3.07
C GLY A 591 -8.10 -0.11 3.62
N TYR A 592 -8.87 0.71 2.88
CA TYR A 592 -9.37 2.02 3.34
C TYR A 592 -10.62 1.94 4.24
N GLY A 593 -11.00 0.76 4.71
CA GLY A 593 -12.07 0.59 5.68
C GLY A 593 -13.50 0.64 5.12
N LYS A 594 -13.70 0.52 3.80
CA LYS A 594 -15.04 0.48 3.17
C LYS A 594 -16.01 -0.50 3.83
N THR A 595 -15.49 -1.66 4.24
CA THR A 595 -16.28 -2.72 4.90
C THR A 595 -16.85 -2.27 6.24
N GLU A 596 -16.11 -1.46 7.03
CA GLU A 596 -16.63 -0.95 8.31
C GLU A 596 -17.83 -0.01 8.12
N ILE A 597 -17.81 0.82 7.06
CA ILE A 597 -18.96 1.68 6.72
C ILE A 597 -20.20 0.81 6.46
N ALA A 598 -20.02 -0.26 5.67
CA ALA A 598 -21.10 -1.20 5.37
C ALA A 598 -21.60 -1.96 6.61
N ILE A 599 -20.69 -2.34 7.52
CA ILE A 599 -21.04 -3.02 8.78
C ILE A 599 -21.87 -2.11 9.66
N ARG A 600 -21.54 -0.83 9.78
CA ARG A 600 -22.31 0.15 10.57
C ARG A 600 -23.70 0.40 9.99
N ALA A 601 -23.80 0.51 8.67
CA ALA A 601 -25.07 0.61 7.98
C ALA A 601 -25.93 -0.64 8.18
N ALA A 602 -25.33 -1.84 8.07
CA ALA A 602 -26.03 -3.10 8.31
C ALA A 602 -26.55 -3.21 9.75
N PHE A 603 -25.72 -2.83 10.74
CA PHE A 603 -26.12 -2.86 12.13
C PHE A 603 -27.28 -1.89 12.42
N LYS A 604 -27.25 -0.68 11.83
CA LYS A 604 -28.35 0.29 11.91
C LYS A 604 -29.67 -0.28 11.37
N ALA A 605 -29.63 -0.95 10.23
CA ALA A 605 -30.80 -1.55 9.62
C ALA A 605 -31.39 -2.70 10.48
N VAL A 606 -30.55 -3.55 11.04
CA VAL A 606 -30.97 -4.67 11.89
C VAL A 606 -31.62 -4.21 13.19
N GLN A 607 -31.14 -3.12 13.79
CA GLN A 607 -31.76 -2.59 15.02
C GLN A 607 -33.22 -2.21 14.85
N GLU A 608 -33.66 -1.88 13.65
CA GLU A 608 -35.08 -1.59 13.33
C GLU A 608 -35.81 -2.80 12.78
N GLY A 609 -35.25 -3.98 12.94
CA GLY A 609 -35.89 -5.24 12.52
C GLY A 609 -35.86 -5.48 11.01
N LYS A 610 -35.10 -4.68 10.25
CA LYS A 610 -34.95 -4.88 8.81
C LYS A 610 -33.84 -5.92 8.51
N GLN A 611 -34.08 -6.72 7.48
CA GLN A 611 -33.09 -7.67 7.00
C GLN A 611 -32.08 -7.01 6.07
N VAL A 612 -30.85 -7.51 6.07
CA VAL A 612 -29.73 -7.01 5.27
C VAL A 612 -29.20 -8.12 4.37
N VAL A 613 -28.95 -7.78 3.11
CA VAL A 613 -28.24 -8.63 2.15
C VAL A 613 -26.85 -8.03 1.89
N TYR A 614 -25.81 -8.82 2.07
CA TYR A 614 -24.46 -8.48 1.66
C TYR A 614 -24.03 -9.38 0.49
N LEU A 615 -23.95 -8.80 -0.69
CA LEU A 615 -23.71 -9.52 -1.93
C LEU A 615 -22.25 -9.34 -2.37
N VAL A 616 -21.55 -10.46 -2.61
CA VAL A 616 -20.16 -10.50 -3.04
C VAL A 616 -19.95 -11.36 -4.27
N PRO A 617 -18.94 -11.08 -5.12
CA PRO A 617 -18.74 -11.81 -6.36
C PRO A 617 -18.19 -13.23 -6.19
N THR A 618 -17.46 -13.53 -5.10
CA THR A 618 -16.78 -14.80 -4.89
C THR A 618 -17.13 -15.45 -3.55
N THR A 619 -17.04 -16.79 -3.49
CA THR A 619 -17.26 -17.57 -2.27
C THR A 619 -16.26 -17.25 -1.16
N ILE A 620 -15.03 -16.95 -1.54
CA ILE A 620 -13.94 -16.58 -0.61
C ILE A 620 -14.25 -15.26 0.07
N LEU A 621 -14.65 -14.25 -0.69
CA LEU A 621 -15.05 -12.95 -0.13
C LEU A 621 -16.28 -13.11 0.77
N ALA A 622 -17.25 -13.97 0.40
CA ALA A 622 -18.39 -14.25 1.25
C ALA A 622 -17.98 -14.80 2.61
N GLN A 623 -17.01 -15.75 2.63
CA GLN A 623 -16.49 -16.30 3.89
C GLN A 623 -15.72 -15.26 4.70
N GLN A 624 -14.89 -14.44 4.06
CA GLN A 624 -14.14 -13.37 4.72
C GLN A 624 -15.07 -12.36 5.38
N HIS A 625 -16.04 -11.85 4.64
CA HIS A 625 -17.02 -10.90 5.18
C HIS A 625 -17.88 -11.53 6.28
N TYR A 626 -18.30 -12.79 6.11
CA TYR A 626 -19.02 -13.51 7.14
C TYR A 626 -18.23 -13.55 8.46
N ASN A 627 -16.96 -13.92 8.41
CA ASN A 627 -16.10 -13.96 9.59
C ASN A 627 -15.95 -12.58 10.24
N THR A 628 -15.77 -11.55 9.42
CA THR A 628 -15.62 -10.15 9.90
C THR A 628 -16.91 -9.68 10.57
N PHE A 629 -18.07 -9.91 9.96
CA PHE A 629 -19.36 -9.52 10.52
C PHE A 629 -19.66 -10.27 11.82
N VAL A 630 -19.45 -11.59 11.86
CA VAL A 630 -19.63 -12.39 13.07
C VAL A 630 -18.73 -11.92 14.19
N GLN A 631 -17.45 -11.66 13.90
CA GLN A 631 -16.51 -11.16 14.91
C GLN A 631 -16.91 -9.77 15.42
N ARG A 632 -17.33 -8.88 14.51
CA ARG A 632 -17.67 -7.50 14.82
C ARG A 632 -18.97 -7.37 15.61
N MET A 633 -19.94 -8.29 15.37
CA MET A 633 -21.27 -8.28 16.00
C MET A 633 -21.43 -9.36 17.10
N LYS A 634 -20.34 -10.01 17.55
CA LYS A 634 -20.41 -11.14 18.49
C LYS A 634 -21.11 -10.83 19.82
N ASP A 635 -21.02 -9.58 20.26
CA ASP A 635 -21.56 -9.13 21.55
C ASP A 635 -23.01 -8.58 21.42
N PHE A 636 -23.61 -8.69 20.24
CA PHE A 636 -24.97 -8.22 19.95
C PHE A 636 -25.86 -9.37 19.46
N PRO A 637 -27.16 -9.33 19.74
CA PRO A 637 -28.09 -10.40 19.35
C PRO A 637 -28.46 -10.32 17.86
N VAL A 638 -27.51 -10.46 16.97
CA VAL A 638 -27.66 -10.40 15.51
C VAL A 638 -27.39 -11.76 14.89
N ASN A 639 -28.33 -12.30 14.15
CA ASN A 639 -28.21 -13.57 13.46
C ASN A 639 -27.67 -13.38 12.05
N ILE A 640 -26.45 -13.84 11.81
CA ILE A 640 -25.75 -13.73 10.52
C ILE A 640 -25.67 -15.10 9.86
N ALA A 641 -26.10 -15.21 8.62
CA ALA A 641 -26.01 -16.44 7.84
C ALA A 641 -25.14 -16.27 6.60
N LEU A 642 -24.46 -17.36 6.22
CA LEU A 642 -23.66 -17.45 5.01
C LEU A 642 -24.38 -18.31 3.97
N MET A 643 -24.60 -17.75 2.77
CA MET A 643 -25.12 -18.48 1.61
C MET A 643 -24.07 -18.59 0.52
N SER A 644 -23.17 -19.54 0.68
CA SER A 644 -22.13 -19.85 -0.30
C SER A 644 -22.01 -21.35 -0.49
N ARG A 645 -21.23 -21.80 -1.47
CA ARG A 645 -20.98 -23.22 -1.73
C ARG A 645 -20.22 -23.94 -0.60
N PHE A 646 -19.65 -23.21 0.35
CA PHE A 646 -19.04 -23.79 1.56
C PHE A 646 -20.08 -24.34 2.56
N ARG A 647 -21.36 -24.09 2.32
CA ARG A 647 -22.47 -24.62 3.12
C ARG A 647 -23.14 -25.77 2.42
N THR A 648 -23.57 -26.74 3.20
CA THR A 648 -24.31 -27.89 2.69
C THR A 648 -25.68 -27.48 2.14
N SER A 649 -26.22 -28.26 1.22
CA SER A 649 -27.57 -28.00 0.66
C SER A 649 -28.66 -27.96 1.72
N SER A 650 -28.49 -28.72 2.82
CA SER A 650 -29.40 -28.71 3.97
C SER A 650 -29.33 -27.40 4.74
N GLU A 651 -28.14 -26.90 5.03
CA GLU A 651 -27.93 -25.60 5.69
C GLU A 651 -28.50 -24.46 4.87
N ILE A 652 -28.24 -24.45 3.55
CA ILE A 652 -28.79 -23.43 2.64
C ILE A 652 -30.32 -23.44 2.65
N LYS A 653 -30.97 -24.63 2.58
CA LYS A 653 -32.42 -24.75 2.65
C LYS A 653 -32.96 -24.26 3.99
N LYS A 654 -32.26 -24.51 5.09
CA LYS A 654 -32.61 -23.98 6.41
C LYS A 654 -32.52 -22.46 6.42
N THR A 655 -31.41 -21.90 5.96
CA THR A 655 -31.18 -20.44 5.87
C THR A 655 -32.28 -19.74 5.03
N VAL A 656 -32.69 -20.34 3.90
CA VAL A 656 -33.79 -19.79 3.06
C VAL A 656 -35.08 -19.71 3.84
N LYS A 657 -35.47 -20.77 4.58
CA LYS A 657 -36.67 -20.78 5.43
C LYS A 657 -36.56 -19.78 6.58
N ASP A 658 -35.38 -19.67 7.19
CA ASP A 658 -35.17 -18.77 8.31
C ASP A 658 -35.19 -17.29 7.86
N LEU A 659 -34.74 -16.98 6.62
CA LEU A 659 -34.88 -15.67 6.00
C LEU A 659 -36.33 -15.29 5.75
N GLU A 660 -37.13 -16.21 5.22
CA GLU A 660 -38.58 -15.99 5.00
C GLU A 660 -39.36 -15.73 6.31
N LYS A 661 -38.91 -16.35 7.41
CA LYS A 661 -39.49 -16.14 8.74
C LYS A 661 -38.96 -14.90 9.47
N GLY A 662 -37.87 -14.26 8.96
CA GLY A 662 -37.24 -13.15 9.62
C GLY A 662 -36.36 -13.55 10.83
N MET A 663 -35.87 -14.81 10.87
CA MET A 663 -35.00 -15.32 11.91
C MET A 663 -33.50 -15.09 11.61
N VAL A 664 -33.17 -14.68 10.41
CA VAL A 664 -31.85 -14.26 9.98
C VAL A 664 -31.92 -12.78 9.67
N ASP A 665 -31.04 -12.01 10.33
CA ASP A 665 -30.98 -10.56 10.22
C ASP A 665 -30.11 -10.13 9.04
N ILE A 666 -28.94 -10.79 8.90
CA ILE A 666 -27.97 -10.47 7.85
C ILE A 666 -27.64 -11.75 7.09
N VAL A 667 -27.77 -11.72 5.78
CA VAL A 667 -27.29 -12.80 4.91
C VAL A 667 -26.16 -12.31 4.02
N ILE A 668 -25.03 -13.02 4.10
CA ILE A 668 -23.84 -12.75 3.28
C ILE A 668 -23.73 -13.88 2.25
N GLY A 669 -23.58 -13.54 0.98
CA GLY A 669 -23.47 -14.59 -0.03
C GLY A 669 -23.14 -14.10 -1.43
N THR A 670 -23.01 -15.07 -2.32
CA THR A 670 -22.78 -14.85 -3.75
C THR A 670 -24.11 -14.79 -4.51
N HIS A 671 -24.08 -14.95 -5.84
CA HIS A 671 -25.27 -14.99 -6.70
C HIS A 671 -26.38 -15.94 -6.22
N ARG A 672 -26.09 -16.88 -5.33
CA ARG A 672 -27.12 -17.78 -4.73
C ARG A 672 -28.20 -17.03 -3.96
N VAL A 673 -27.86 -15.91 -3.34
CA VAL A 673 -28.82 -15.04 -2.62
C VAL A 673 -29.86 -14.43 -3.58
N LEU A 674 -29.51 -14.30 -4.88
CA LEU A 674 -30.38 -13.75 -5.93
C LEU A 674 -31.30 -14.80 -6.58
N SER A 675 -31.35 -16.01 -6.05
CA SER A 675 -32.18 -17.08 -6.61
C SER A 675 -33.65 -16.88 -6.25
N ALA A 676 -34.56 -17.30 -7.14
CA ALA A 676 -36.01 -17.06 -7.01
C ALA A 676 -36.66 -17.72 -5.79
N ASP A 677 -36.00 -18.71 -5.19
CA ASP A 677 -36.47 -19.41 -3.99
C ASP A 677 -36.11 -18.66 -2.69
N VAL A 678 -35.29 -17.63 -2.76
CA VAL A 678 -34.91 -16.79 -1.61
C VAL A 678 -35.91 -15.67 -1.46
N LYS A 679 -36.61 -15.67 -0.34
CA LYS A 679 -37.59 -14.65 0.01
C LYS A 679 -37.19 -14.01 1.33
N PHE A 680 -37.37 -12.71 1.43
CA PHE A 680 -37.13 -11.93 2.64
C PHE A 680 -38.46 -11.55 3.26
N LYS A 681 -38.51 -11.53 4.59
CA LYS A 681 -39.70 -11.05 5.31
C LYS A 681 -39.81 -9.54 5.22
N ASP A 682 -38.67 -8.85 5.44
CA ASP A 682 -38.60 -7.38 5.41
C ASP A 682 -37.18 -6.90 5.10
N LEU A 683 -36.85 -6.87 3.80
CA LEU A 683 -35.51 -6.43 3.35
C LEU A 683 -35.44 -4.91 3.37
N GLY A 684 -34.50 -4.34 4.17
CA GLY A 684 -34.30 -2.89 4.29
C GLY A 684 -33.01 -2.39 3.65
N LEU A 685 -31.95 -3.20 3.58
CA LEU A 685 -30.66 -2.77 3.06
C LEU A 685 -30.02 -3.86 2.18
N LEU A 686 -29.55 -3.44 1.01
CA LEU A 686 -28.76 -4.25 0.09
C LEU A 686 -27.36 -3.66 -0.03
N ILE A 687 -26.33 -4.39 0.41
CA ILE A 687 -24.93 -4.04 0.26
C ILE A 687 -24.35 -4.86 -0.88
N ILE A 688 -23.64 -4.21 -1.80
CA ILE A 688 -23.03 -4.86 -2.96
C ILE A 688 -21.54 -4.52 -2.98
N ASP A 689 -20.73 -5.54 -2.92
CA ASP A 689 -19.28 -5.39 -3.06
C ASP A 689 -18.84 -5.74 -4.49
N GLU A 690 -18.02 -4.87 -5.10
CA GLU A 690 -17.47 -5.05 -6.45
C GLU A 690 -18.56 -5.34 -7.52
N GLU A 691 -19.59 -4.49 -7.61
CA GLU A 691 -20.76 -4.65 -8.53
C GLU A 691 -20.34 -4.93 -9.99
N GLN A 692 -19.19 -4.38 -10.43
CA GLN A 692 -18.67 -4.57 -11.80
C GLN A 692 -18.31 -6.03 -12.12
N ARG A 693 -18.05 -6.85 -11.11
CA ARG A 693 -17.69 -8.28 -11.29
C ARG A 693 -18.88 -9.20 -11.47
N PHE A 694 -20.12 -8.69 -11.34
CA PHE A 694 -21.33 -9.49 -11.59
C PHE A 694 -21.68 -9.53 -13.07
N GLY A 695 -22.06 -10.70 -13.56
CA GLY A 695 -22.52 -10.91 -14.93
C GLY A 695 -23.87 -10.21 -15.22
N VAL A 696 -24.18 -9.99 -16.49
CA VAL A 696 -25.39 -9.25 -16.96
C VAL A 696 -26.68 -9.81 -16.36
N ALA A 697 -26.87 -11.13 -16.36
CA ALA A 697 -28.07 -11.77 -15.81
C ALA A 697 -28.23 -11.54 -14.27
N HIS A 698 -27.11 -11.44 -13.56
CA HIS A 698 -27.14 -11.12 -12.12
C HIS A 698 -27.45 -9.66 -11.89
N LYS A 699 -26.94 -8.76 -12.72
CA LYS A 699 -27.23 -7.32 -12.64
C LYS A 699 -28.72 -7.02 -12.83
N GLU A 700 -29.41 -7.73 -13.70
CA GLU A 700 -30.88 -7.60 -13.84
C GLU A 700 -31.64 -8.04 -12.60
N LYS A 701 -31.19 -9.13 -11.95
CA LYS A 701 -31.78 -9.57 -10.67
C LYS A 701 -31.52 -8.59 -9.53
N ILE A 702 -30.31 -8.05 -9.47
CA ILE A 702 -29.94 -7.01 -8.52
C ILE A 702 -30.81 -5.78 -8.74
N LYS A 703 -31.06 -5.39 -10.01
CA LYS A 703 -31.94 -4.26 -10.36
C LYS A 703 -33.35 -4.40 -9.78
N LYS A 704 -33.93 -5.60 -9.82
CA LYS A 704 -35.28 -5.88 -9.23
C LYS A 704 -35.27 -5.78 -7.70
N LEU A 705 -34.20 -6.23 -7.04
CA LEU A 705 -34.07 -6.09 -5.59
C LEU A 705 -33.87 -4.63 -5.14
N LYS A 706 -33.31 -3.80 -6.02
CA LYS A 706 -33.03 -2.38 -5.75
C LYS A 706 -34.28 -1.50 -5.74
N GLU A 707 -35.45 -1.94 -6.24
CA GLU A 707 -36.60 -1.06 -6.52
C GLU A 707 -37.11 -0.28 -5.30
N ASN A 708 -37.16 -0.93 -4.11
CA ASN A 708 -37.74 -0.32 -2.89
C ASN A 708 -36.84 -0.53 -1.65
N VAL A 709 -35.52 -0.71 -1.83
CA VAL A 709 -34.55 -1.04 -0.77
C VAL A 709 -33.38 -0.09 -0.85
N ASP A 710 -32.87 0.33 0.28
CA ASP A 710 -31.64 1.09 0.36
C ASP A 710 -30.44 0.29 -0.18
N VAL A 711 -29.61 0.92 -0.98
CA VAL A 711 -28.47 0.29 -1.64
C VAL A 711 -27.17 1.00 -1.29
N LEU A 712 -26.23 0.23 -0.77
CA LEU A 712 -24.87 0.65 -0.53
C LEU A 712 -23.93 -0.17 -1.40
N THR A 713 -23.22 0.45 -2.31
CA THR A 713 -22.26 -0.25 -3.18
C THR A 713 -20.84 0.12 -2.78
N LEU A 714 -19.96 -0.88 -2.71
CA LEU A 714 -18.54 -0.71 -2.40
C LEU A 714 -17.70 -1.02 -3.64
N THR A 715 -16.68 -0.24 -3.91
CA THR A 715 -15.71 -0.54 -4.98
C THR A 715 -14.30 -0.14 -4.58
N ALA A 716 -13.32 -0.98 -4.97
CA ALA A 716 -11.90 -0.70 -4.79
C ALA A 716 -11.27 0.00 -6.00
N THR A 717 -11.95 0.04 -7.15
CA THR A 717 -11.42 0.74 -8.32
C THR A 717 -11.67 2.24 -8.18
N PRO A 718 -10.62 3.08 -8.13
CA PRO A 718 -10.81 4.52 -8.13
C PRO A 718 -11.49 4.93 -9.45
N ILE A 719 -12.57 5.71 -9.32
CA ILE A 719 -13.26 6.25 -10.49
C ILE A 719 -12.46 7.46 -10.95
N PRO A 720 -11.97 7.51 -12.22
CA PRO A 720 -11.30 8.70 -12.74
C PRO A 720 -12.18 9.94 -12.55
N ARG A 721 -11.57 11.08 -12.18
CA ARG A 721 -12.32 12.33 -11.91
C ARG A 721 -13.30 12.74 -12.99
N THR A 722 -12.96 12.54 -14.25
CA THR A 722 -13.86 12.79 -15.37
C THR A 722 -15.13 11.95 -15.32
N LEU A 723 -15.01 10.70 -14.87
CA LEU A 723 -16.15 9.81 -14.66
C LEU A 723 -16.90 10.18 -13.37
N HIS A 724 -16.17 10.60 -12.33
CA HIS A 724 -16.76 11.13 -11.09
C HIS A 724 -17.66 12.34 -11.37
N MET A 725 -17.16 13.31 -12.10
CA MET A 725 -17.96 14.49 -12.50
C MET A 725 -19.17 14.14 -13.39
N SER A 726 -19.08 13.06 -14.18
CA SER A 726 -20.19 12.58 -15.00
C SER A 726 -21.26 11.84 -14.18
N LEU A 727 -20.87 11.28 -13.02
CA LEU A 727 -21.77 10.57 -12.12
C LEU A 727 -22.40 11.48 -11.04
N ILE A 728 -21.86 12.69 -10.84
CA ILE A 728 -22.42 13.69 -9.93
C ILE A 728 -23.85 14.02 -10.39
N GLY A 729 -24.82 13.75 -9.54
CA GLY A 729 -26.25 13.96 -9.80
C GLY A 729 -26.99 12.73 -10.35
N ILE A 730 -26.30 11.63 -10.68
CA ILE A 730 -26.90 10.35 -11.03
C ILE A 730 -26.93 9.40 -9.81
N ARG A 731 -25.88 9.44 -8.97
CA ARG A 731 -25.74 8.58 -7.80
C ARG A 731 -24.98 9.30 -6.69
N ASP A 732 -25.40 9.12 -5.43
CA ASP A 732 -24.65 9.65 -4.29
C ASP A 732 -23.35 8.90 -4.11
N MET A 733 -22.24 9.62 -3.84
CA MET A 733 -20.93 9.03 -3.77
C MET A 733 -20.09 9.62 -2.65
N SER A 734 -19.42 8.75 -1.89
CA SER A 734 -18.37 9.10 -0.93
C SER A 734 -17.05 8.47 -1.37
N VAL A 735 -15.99 9.25 -1.41
CA VAL A 735 -14.64 8.80 -1.81
C VAL A 735 -13.74 8.81 -0.58
N LEU A 736 -13.03 7.70 -0.36
CA LEU A 736 -12.02 7.57 0.68
C LEU A 736 -10.66 7.76 0.02
N GLU A 737 -10.03 8.90 0.22
CA GLU A 737 -8.72 9.24 -0.32
C GLU A 737 -7.61 9.09 0.74
N GLU A 738 -7.97 9.18 2.02
CA GLU A 738 -7.05 9.08 3.13
C GLU A 738 -6.86 7.62 3.59
N ALA A 739 -5.59 7.18 3.56
CA ALA A 739 -5.23 5.86 4.07
C ALA A 739 -5.29 5.84 5.62
N PRO A 740 -5.77 4.75 6.24
CA PRO A 740 -5.65 4.57 7.69
C PRO A 740 -4.20 4.70 8.18
N ASN A 741 -4.01 5.27 9.36
CA ASN A 741 -2.68 5.56 9.93
C ASN A 741 -1.76 4.34 10.03
N ASP A 742 -2.33 3.15 10.24
CA ASP A 742 -1.58 1.89 10.37
C ASP A 742 -1.29 1.19 9.02
N ARG A 743 -1.74 1.76 7.89
CA ARG A 743 -1.49 1.18 6.58
C ARG A 743 -0.11 1.56 6.08
N LEU A 744 0.80 0.58 6.06
CA LEU A 744 2.11 0.75 5.45
C LEU A 744 2.02 0.61 3.93
N PRO A 745 2.77 1.43 3.16
CA PRO A 745 2.82 1.31 1.71
C PRO A 745 3.50 0.00 1.29
N ILE A 746 3.07 -0.54 0.15
CA ILE A 746 3.71 -1.70 -0.47
C ILE A 746 4.98 -1.22 -1.20
N GLN A 747 6.12 -1.79 -0.83
CA GLN A 747 7.36 -1.60 -1.59
C GLN A 747 7.30 -2.43 -2.86
N THR A 748 7.44 -1.78 -4.01
CA THR A 748 7.43 -2.44 -5.31
C THR A 748 8.81 -2.36 -5.94
N PHE A 749 9.34 -3.52 -6.33
CA PHE A 749 10.63 -3.66 -6.97
C PHE A 749 10.44 -4.20 -8.40
N VAL A 750 11.13 -3.60 -9.36
CA VAL A 750 11.22 -4.13 -10.73
C VAL A 750 12.67 -4.52 -10.97
N CYS A 751 12.91 -5.79 -11.27
CA CYS A 751 14.25 -6.32 -11.46
C CYS A 751 14.21 -7.49 -12.46
N GLU A 752 15.37 -7.80 -13.05
CA GLU A 752 15.52 -9.05 -13.79
C GLU A 752 15.26 -10.25 -12.88
N TYR A 753 14.70 -11.30 -13.49
CA TYR A 753 14.45 -12.56 -12.77
C TYR A 753 15.77 -13.15 -12.23
N ASN A 754 15.79 -13.43 -10.94
CA ASN A 754 16.91 -14.02 -10.26
C ASN A 754 16.40 -14.99 -9.18
N ASP A 755 16.81 -16.26 -9.27
CA ASP A 755 16.41 -17.31 -8.32
C ASP A 755 16.75 -16.97 -6.88
N GLU A 756 17.92 -16.33 -6.63
CA GLU A 756 18.33 -15.95 -5.27
C GLU A 756 17.45 -14.85 -4.69
N LEU A 757 17.07 -13.85 -5.49
CA LEU A 757 16.13 -12.80 -5.05
C LEU A 757 14.76 -13.38 -4.72
N VAL A 758 14.27 -14.30 -5.54
CA VAL A 758 13.00 -14.99 -5.30
C VAL A 758 13.07 -15.81 -4.01
N ARG A 759 14.16 -16.55 -3.82
CA ARG A 759 14.40 -17.34 -2.61
C ARG A 759 14.40 -16.45 -1.36
N GLU A 760 15.21 -15.37 -1.38
CA GLU A 760 15.30 -14.44 -0.27
C GLU A 760 13.95 -13.79 0.06
N ALA A 761 13.20 -13.35 -0.94
CA ALA A 761 11.88 -12.76 -0.74
C ALA A 761 10.90 -13.74 -0.07
N ILE A 762 10.91 -15.01 -0.48
CA ILE A 762 10.05 -16.04 0.09
C ILE A 762 10.47 -16.36 1.53
N VAL A 763 11.76 -16.60 1.77
CA VAL A 763 12.28 -16.96 3.10
C VAL A 763 12.01 -15.83 4.10
N ARG A 764 12.22 -14.58 3.69
CA ARG A 764 11.97 -13.40 4.52
C ARG A 764 10.51 -13.26 4.91
N GLU A 765 9.61 -13.46 3.96
CA GLU A 765 8.17 -13.40 4.23
C GLU A 765 7.73 -14.54 5.15
N MET A 766 8.24 -15.74 4.96
CA MET A 766 7.99 -16.89 5.83
C MET A 766 8.55 -16.69 7.25
N ALA A 767 9.73 -16.09 7.38
CA ALA A 767 10.36 -15.82 8.68
C ALA A 767 9.50 -14.95 9.59
N ARG A 768 8.79 -13.96 9.02
CA ARG A 768 7.82 -13.14 9.75
C ARG A 768 6.43 -13.78 9.92
N GLY A 769 6.24 -15.00 9.43
CA GLY A 769 4.96 -15.72 9.46
C GLY A 769 3.97 -15.30 8.39
N GLY A 770 4.43 -14.61 7.35
CA GLY A 770 3.65 -14.22 6.19
C GLY A 770 3.52 -15.33 5.15
N GLN A 771 2.80 -15.04 4.07
CA GLN A 771 2.54 -15.93 2.95
C GLN A 771 2.84 -15.20 1.63
N VAL A 772 3.13 -15.95 0.57
CA VAL A 772 3.57 -15.41 -0.71
C VAL A 772 2.62 -15.82 -1.83
N TYR A 773 2.14 -14.84 -2.62
CA TYR A 773 1.59 -15.10 -3.94
C TYR A 773 2.71 -14.99 -4.99
N TYR A 774 2.93 -16.07 -5.75
CA TYR A 774 3.79 -16.06 -6.91
C TYR A 774 2.93 -16.07 -8.17
N VAL A 775 2.77 -14.89 -8.81
CA VAL A 775 1.89 -14.76 -9.98
C VAL A 775 2.63 -15.16 -11.24
N TYR A 776 2.09 -16.17 -11.96
CA TYR A 776 2.64 -16.68 -13.20
C TYR A 776 1.54 -17.00 -14.21
N ASN A 777 1.40 -16.15 -15.24
CA ASN A 777 0.25 -16.15 -16.15
C ASN A 777 0.31 -17.21 -17.28
N ARG A 778 1.05 -18.30 -17.12
CA ARG A 778 1.12 -19.40 -18.09
C ARG A 778 0.70 -20.72 -17.43
N VAL A 779 -0.49 -21.21 -17.78
CA VAL A 779 -1.07 -22.42 -17.17
C VAL A 779 -0.24 -23.66 -17.48
N ASN A 780 0.35 -23.76 -18.70
CA ASN A 780 1.10 -24.96 -19.15
C ASN A 780 2.25 -25.38 -18.24
N ASN A 781 2.95 -24.41 -17.66
CA ASN A 781 4.19 -24.63 -16.91
C ASN A 781 4.05 -24.29 -15.43
N ILE A 782 2.85 -23.94 -14.95
CA ILE A 782 2.65 -23.48 -13.57
C ILE A 782 3.06 -24.55 -12.54
N ALA A 783 2.82 -25.81 -12.84
CA ALA A 783 3.23 -26.92 -12.00
C ALA A 783 4.77 -27.08 -11.94
N ASP A 784 5.46 -26.84 -13.06
CA ASP A 784 6.92 -26.88 -13.14
C ASP A 784 7.54 -25.72 -12.35
N ILE A 785 6.95 -24.52 -12.46
CA ILE A 785 7.35 -23.36 -11.66
C ILE A 785 7.13 -23.62 -10.15
N ALA A 786 5.99 -24.19 -9.78
CA ALA A 786 5.76 -24.57 -8.38
C ALA A 786 6.79 -25.59 -7.87
N ALA A 787 7.15 -26.56 -8.70
CA ALA A 787 8.20 -27.53 -8.37
C ALA A 787 9.60 -26.87 -8.31
N GLN A 788 9.88 -25.87 -9.15
CA GLN A 788 11.12 -25.09 -9.10
C GLN A 788 11.19 -24.27 -7.80
N ILE A 789 10.11 -23.57 -7.43
CA ILE A 789 10.04 -22.82 -6.18
C ILE A 789 10.21 -23.75 -4.95
N ALA A 790 9.57 -24.93 -4.99
CA ALA A 790 9.72 -25.93 -3.90
C ALA A 790 11.16 -26.47 -3.78
N LYS A 791 11.91 -26.54 -4.88
CA LYS A 791 13.35 -26.87 -4.84
C LYS A 791 14.19 -25.70 -4.34
N LEU A 792 13.82 -24.49 -4.69
CA LEU A 792 14.54 -23.28 -4.32
C LEU A 792 14.40 -22.98 -2.81
N VAL A 793 13.21 -23.26 -2.24
CA VAL A 793 12.87 -23.09 -0.82
C VAL A 793 12.27 -24.38 -0.29
N PRO A 794 13.08 -25.41 0.07
CA PRO A 794 12.59 -26.71 0.49
C PRO A 794 11.76 -26.68 1.78
N GLU A 795 11.92 -25.68 2.61
CA GLU A 795 11.17 -25.46 3.84
C GLU A 795 9.75 -24.92 3.61
N ALA A 796 9.45 -24.39 2.41
CA ALA A 796 8.15 -23.83 2.08
C ALA A 796 7.15 -24.90 1.64
N ASN A 797 5.90 -24.76 2.08
CA ASN A 797 4.78 -25.52 1.55
C ASN A 797 4.22 -24.80 0.31
N VAL A 798 4.56 -25.31 -0.89
CA VAL A 798 4.21 -24.67 -2.16
C VAL A 798 3.02 -25.39 -2.80
N ALA A 799 2.01 -24.63 -3.21
CA ALA A 799 0.90 -25.10 -4.03
C ALA A 799 0.73 -24.23 -5.28
N TYR A 800 0.00 -24.73 -6.27
CA TYR A 800 -0.35 -23.93 -7.44
C TYR A 800 -1.85 -23.94 -7.73
N ALA A 801 -2.35 -22.86 -8.35
CA ALA A 801 -3.75 -22.70 -8.70
C ALA A 801 -3.92 -21.92 -10.01
N HIS A 802 -4.91 -22.30 -10.82
CA HIS A 802 -5.25 -21.59 -12.08
C HIS A 802 -6.73 -21.76 -12.44
N GLY A 803 -7.26 -20.86 -13.26
CA GLY A 803 -8.69 -20.81 -13.60
C GLY A 803 -9.25 -22.01 -14.36
N GLN A 804 -8.43 -22.92 -14.88
CA GLN A 804 -8.86 -24.15 -15.57
C GLN A 804 -8.96 -25.36 -14.63
N MET A 805 -8.58 -25.22 -13.37
CA MET A 805 -8.77 -26.27 -12.36
C MET A 805 -10.26 -26.44 -12.05
N LYS A 806 -10.62 -27.65 -11.56
CA LYS A 806 -11.98 -27.86 -11.05
C LYS A 806 -12.25 -26.89 -9.91
N GLU A 807 -13.42 -26.27 -9.95
CA GLU A 807 -13.80 -25.21 -9.01
C GLU A 807 -13.65 -25.63 -7.54
N HIS A 808 -14.04 -26.87 -7.21
CA HIS A 808 -13.89 -27.43 -5.87
C HIS A 808 -12.42 -27.59 -5.42
N GLU A 809 -11.52 -27.93 -6.34
CA GLU A 809 -10.09 -28.06 -6.05
C GLU A 809 -9.45 -26.68 -5.84
N LEU A 810 -9.80 -25.73 -6.69
CA LEU A 810 -9.37 -24.34 -6.56
C LEU A 810 -9.82 -23.72 -5.22
N GLU A 811 -11.10 -23.91 -4.87
CA GLU A 811 -11.64 -23.42 -3.60
C GLU A 811 -10.93 -24.04 -2.39
N ARG A 812 -10.59 -25.31 -2.45
CA ARG A 812 -9.85 -25.99 -1.38
C ARG A 812 -8.44 -25.44 -1.22
N ILE A 813 -7.69 -25.29 -2.32
CA ILE A 813 -6.33 -24.72 -2.28
C ILE A 813 -6.37 -23.30 -1.70
N MET A 814 -7.34 -22.48 -2.13
CA MET A 814 -7.50 -21.14 -1.61
C MET A 814 -7.87 -21.12 -0.12
N PHE A 815 -8.69 -22.05 0.32
CA PHE A 815 -9.04 -22.20 1.72
C PHE A 815 -7.82 -22.58 2.58
N ASP A 816 -7.04 -23.58 2.10
CA ASP A 816 -5.81 -24.01 2.76
C ASP A 816 -4.77 -22.88 2.81
N PHE A 817 -4.69 -22.07 1.74
CA PHE A 817 -3.82 -20.89 1.72
C PHE A 817 -4.27 -19.83 2.72
N ILE A 818 -5.56 -19.48 2.77
CA ILE A 818 -6.09 -18.49 3.72
C ILE A 818 -5.87 -18.93 5.17
N ASN A 819 -5.94 -20.24 5.45
CA ASN A 819 -5.71 -20.77 6.78
C ASN A 819 -4.22 -20.89 7.17
N GLY A 820 -3.30 -20.53 6.29
CA GLY A 820 -1.86 -20.57 6.53
C GLY A 820 -1.26 -21.98 6.43
N GLU A 821 -1.93 -22.90 5.75
CA GLU A 821 -1.41 -24.27 5.50
C GLU A 821 -0.48 -24.31 4.28
N ILE A 822 -0.54 -23.32 3.42
CA ILE A 822 0.31 -23.12 2.25
C ILE A 822 1.10 -21.83 2.45
N ASP A 823 2.42 -21.88 2.31
CA ASP A 823 3.31 -20.74 2.47
C ASP A 823 3.43 -19.94 1.16
N VAL A 824 3.50 -20.64 0.01
CA VAL A 824 3.64 -20.02 -1.30
C VAL A 824 2.56 -20.56 -2.24
N LEU A 825 1.74 -19.67 -2.80
CA LEU A 825 0.75 -20.01 -3.80
C LEU A 825 1.18 -19.49 -5.17
N VAL A 826 1.55 -20.39 -6.08
CA VAL A 826 1.83 -20.07 -7.48
C VAL A 826 0.50 -20.02 -8.22
N SER A 827 0.11 -18.86 -8.75
CA SER A 827 -1.21 -18.69 -9.36
C SER A 827 -1.19 -17.87 -10.64
N THR A 828 -2.19 -18.06 -11.48
CA THR A 828 -2.53 -17.09 -12.53
C THR A 828 -3.32 -15.92 -11.90
N THR A 829 -3.38 -14.81 -12.60
CA THR A 829 -4.18 -13.63 -12.18
C THR A 829 -5.66 -13.95 -12.05
#